data_e010c051fd3f3de980c8593548a96e13
#
_entry.id   e010c051fd3f3de980c8593548a96e13
#
_cell.length_a   1.000
_cell.length_b   1.000
_cell.length_c   1.000
_cell.angle_alpha   90.00
_cell.angle_beta   90.00
_cell.angle_gamma   90.00
#
_symmetry.space_group_name_H-M   'P 1'
#
loop_
_entity.id
_entity.type
_entity.pdbx_description
1 polymer ?
#
loop_
_entity_poly.entity_id
_entity_poly.type
_entity_poly.pdbx_seq_one_letter_code
_entity_poly.pdbx_strand_id
1 'polypeptide(L)'
;MHRGSRPGWRVVLSRLTDRPALLGGTAFAALLVSLPWTPALVVLVAGLWLVLGAPATLWYSISARGVSTRDGRVLVSIGLTVLTAILLALLVNTALPAIGAPHPLTRLPLGAGMLLVVTGLATAAPITGRWTWSRLAVPAGAGPVLLLGAAAIILAVAGATRLNNGLSGAVSVVALLAVAALLIVLFRRRERHSSTVTGLGLVLAAAAVLLLNSLRGWFITGHDIQLEYEVFRLTDNLDRWDISAFREPYNACLSINLLPVLLSRLTGIPGEYVFKAVFPLLFALTPVLVYRSVRNVASQAIALLSAMYFMAFPTFFTDMTFMARQEIAFLLLGCVMVVITDAARPLRARRPLVLVLLLGIVLSHYSTTYLVLVTFGIALGIDYGGRLVRRVRSRPPTGTTGFVTWWMIALVAVGAVAWTGPATDTGGQVRVTVAATVGNLLGKSSATGSSDTRYSLFGGAAVSAEQRLRDYVAFTEQQTGAERASGALLPLPVLAGHPMSVVPESAMPLTGFGALLDRIGVNVPGFNGLVRQAAAGVLQLLLLVGLVAATFARRRTFRAPPDQIRLTTGALVLLGVLTVLPQLSVDYGVLRAFQQGLIFFAPFVAAASVWSFRWTTTRLSVRLAFGLVMALFLDLTGVVPTLLGGYPAQLQLANSGQYYDIYYVHPEDRSAARWLGERTSATDVRDTFPTLVRTDSYVLLSYATVHKGEATAFYRGDAMTYRYPFGVLDATKNKIYSSDGAAIYR
;
A
#
# COMPACT_ATOMS: atom_id res chain seq x y z
N MET A 1 33.70 -24.36 42.04
CA MET A 1 32.64 -25.16 41.44
C MET A 1 32.40 -24.72 39.99
N HIS A 2 33.05 -25.43 39.04
CA HIS A 2 32.85 -25.21 37.60
C HIS A 2 31.45 -25.69 37.22
N ARG A 3 30.54 -24.76 36.88
CA ARG A 3 29.33 -25.12 36.11
C ARG A 3 29.77 -25.43 34.69
N GLY A 4 29.92 -26.72 34.39
CA GLY A 4 30.18 -27.21 33.03
C GLY A 4 29.12 -26.68 32.10
N SER A 5 29.54 -25.89 31.11
CA SER A 5 28.67 -25.46 30.00
C SER A 5 28.15 -26.71 29.27
N ARG A 6 26.84 -26.93 29.33
CA ARG A 6 26.22 -28.03 28.55
C ARG A 6 26.56 -27.80 27.07
N PRO A 7 26.99 -28.80 26.32
CA PRO A 7 27.32 -28.68 24.92
C PRO A 7 26.10 -28.13 24.14
N GLY A 8 26.31 -27.21 23.18
CA GLY A 8 25.27 -26.46 22.50
C GLY A 8 24.15 -27.30 21.87
N TRP A 9 24.47 -28.49 21.35
CA TRP A 9 23.49 -29.41 20.76
C TRP A 9 22.49 -29.97 21.79
N ARG A 10 22.88 -30.17 23.05
CA ARG A 10 21.93 -30.61 24.10
C ARG A 10 20.92 -29.54 24.47
N VAL A 11 21.29 -28.25 24.35
CA VAL A 11 20.37 -27.12 24.52
C VAL A 11 19.40 -27.04 23.37
N VAL A 12 19.87 -27.29 22.15
CA VAL A 12 19.00 -27.35 20.93
C VAL A 12 17.98 -28.47 21.04
N LEU A 13 18.42 -29.70 21.38
CA LEU A 13 17.51 -30.84 21.53
C LEU A 13 16.46 -30.61 22.63
N SER A 14 16.85 -30.06 23.79
CA SER A 14 15.88 -29.77 24.85
C SER A 14 14.80 -28.78 24.41
N ARG A 15 15.14 -27.78 23.59
CA ARG A 15 14.18 -26.81 23.07
C ARG A 15 13.18 -27.41 22.08
N LEU A 16 13.59 -28.40 21.30
CA LEU A 16 12.71 -29.13 20.39
C LEU A 16 11.79 -30.08 21.14
N THR A 17 12.33 -30.81 22.12
CA THR A 17 11.53 -31.77 22.93
C THR A 17 10.53 -31.10 23.85
N ASP A 18 10.72 -29.81 24.19
CA ASP A 18 9.78 -29.04 25.01
C ASP A 18 8.55 -28.50 24.21
N ARG A 19 8.49 -28.74 22.89
CA ARG A 19 7.44 -28.21 22.00
C ARG A 19 6.81 -29.29 21.09
N PRO A 20 6.50 -30.48 21.58
CA PRO A 20 6.05 -31.58 20.74
C PRO A 20 4.72 -31.27 20.04
N ALA A 21 3.80 -30.58 20.72
CA ALA A 21 2.51 -30.20 20.15
C ALA A 21 2.62 -29.19 19.00
N LEU A 22 3.51 -28.21 19.12
CA LEU A 22 3.76 -27.23 18.04
C LEU A 22 4.39 -27.89 16.83
N LEU A 23 5.45 -28.66 17.03
CA LEU A 23 6.19 -29.33 15.95
C LEU A 23 5.35 -30.45 15.31
N GLY A 24 4.68 -31.28 16.13
CA GLY A 24 3.79 -32.34 15.67
C GLY A 24 2.60 -31.79 14.89
N GLY A 25 1.95 -30.72 15.41
CA GLY A 25 0.87 -30.01 14.70
C GLY A 25 1.33 -29.38 13.40
N THR A 26 2.56 -28.85 13.35
CA THR A 26 3.13 -28.29 12.11
C THR A 26 3.47 -29.39 11.10
N ALA A 27 4.04 -30.51 11.53
CA ALA A 27 4.30 -31.68 10.67
C ALA A 27 3.00 -32.24 10.11
N PHE A 28 1.97 -32.40 10.97
CA PHE A 28 0.66 -32.82 10.54
C PHE A 28 0.01 -31.86 9.53
N ALA A 29 0.08 -30.58 9.77
CA ALA A 29 -0.43 -29.57 8.83
C ALA A 29 0.32 -29.61 7.49
N ALA A 30 1.65 -29.76 7.50
CA ALA A 30 2.45 -29.93 6.28
C ALA A 30 2.06 -31.18 5.49
N LEU A 31 1.79 -32.28 6.18
CA LEU A 31 1.29 -33.50 5.56
C LEU A 31 -0.08 -33.27 4.92
N LEU A 32 -1.05 -32.70 5.65
CA LEU A 32 -2.40 -32.44 5.15
C LEU A 32 -2.41 -31.56 3.90
N VAL A 33 -1.59 -30.51 3.86
CA VAL A 33 -1.49 -29.61 2.70
C VAL A 33 -0.89 -30.31 1.48
N SER A 34 0.01 -31.29 1.71
CA SER A 34 0.71 -32.01 0.64
C SER A 34 -0.14 -33.13 0.02
N LEU A 35 -1.18 -33.61 0.70
CA LEU A 35 -2.04 -34.67 0.22
C LEU A 35 -3.09 -34.17 -0.77
N PRO A 36 -3.21 -34.75 -1.99
CA PRO A 36 -4.08 -34.25 -3.04
C PRO A 36 -5.60 -34.37 -2.74
N TRP A 37 -5.97 -35.30 -1.87
CA TRP A 37 -7.38 -35.58 -1.50
C TRP A 37 -7.84 -34.83 -0.23
N THR A 38 -7.02 -33.94 0.32
CA THR A 38 -7.40 -33.17 1.52
C THR A 38 -8.50 -32.17 1.16
N PRO A 39 -9.63 -32.14 1.91
CA PRO A 39 -10.71 -31.17 1.65
C PRO A 39 -10.22 -29.73 1.75
N ALA A 40 -10.76 -28.84 0.90
CA ALA A 40 -10.32 -27.45 0.77
C ALA A 40 -10.31 -26.67 2.11
N LEU A 41 -11.33 -26.85 2.96
CA LEU A 41 -11.38 -26.21 4.28
C LEU A 41 -10.25 -26.68 5.20
N VAL A 42 -9.88 -27.96 5.13
CA VAL A 42 -8.77 -28.53 5.93
C VAL A 42 -7.44 -27.99 5.40
N VAL A 43 -7.25 -27.91 4.08
CA VAL A 43 -6.07 -27.29 3.45
C VAL A 43 -5.96 -25.83 3.89
N LEU A 44 -7.06 -25.07 3.88
CA LEU A 44 -7.08 -23.67 4.32
C LEU A 44 -6.61 -23.54 5.78
N VAL A 45 -7.19 -24.31 6.70
CA VAL A 45 -6.84 -24.24 8.14
C VAL A 45 -5.40 -24.69 8.38
N ALA A 46 -4.98 -25.80 7.76
CA ALA A 46 -3.62 -26.32 7.86
C ALA A 46 -2.59 -25.35 7.26
N GLY A 47 -2.90 -24.77 6.09
CA GLY A 47 -2.07 -23.77 5.43
C GLY A 47 -1.93 -22.48 6.25
N LEU A 48 -3.03 -21.97 6.80
CA LEU A 48 -2.98 -20.80 7.70
C LEU A 48 -2.15 -21.09 8.96
N TRP A 49 -2.23 -22.30 9.49
CA TRP A 49 -1.36 -22.70 10.59
C TRP A 49 0.12 -22.70 10.18
N LEU A 50 0.45 -23.28 9.02
CA LEU A 50 1.82 -23.32 8.49
C LEU A 50 2.39 -21.93 8.24
N VAL A 51 1.63 -21.09 7.53
CA VAL A 51 2.12 -19.79 7.06
C VAL A 51 2.08 -18.73 8.16
N LEU A 52 1.06 -18.71 9.01
CA LEU A 52 0.86 -17.69 10.04
C LEU A 52 0.98 -18.25 11.45
N GLY A 53 0.25 -19.29 11.78
CA GLY A 53 0.09 -19.78 13.15
C GLY A 53 1.40 -20.17 13.82
N ALA A 54 2.10 -21.17 13.29
CA ALA A 54 3.31 -21.72 13.88
C ALA A 54 4.49 -20.73 13.86
N PRO A 55 4.82 -20.06 12.72
CA PRO A 55 5.92 -19.09 12.71
C PRO A 55 5.67 -17.88 13.60
N ALA A 56 4.44 -17.32 13.61
CA ALA A 56 4.12 -16.15 14.41
C ALA A 56 4.25 -16.42 15.91
N THR A 57 3.91 -17.61 16.38
CA THR A 57 4.08 -17.97 17.80
C THR A 57 5.54 -18.01 18.23
N LEU A 58 6.43 -18.47 17.35
CA LEU A 58 7.87 -18.49 17.60
C LEU A 58 8.49 -17.09 17.51
N TRP A 59 8.11 -16.34 16.49
CA TRP A 59 8.52 -14.94 16.36
C TRP A 59 8.02 -14.07 17.51
N TYR A 60 6.82 -14.33 18.05
CA TYR A 60 6.33 -13.67 19.26
C TYR A 60 7.28 -13.86 20.46
N SER A 61 7.82 -15.07 20.62
CA SER A 61 8.79 -15.37 21.66
C SER A 61 10.17 -14.74 21.40
N ILE A 62 10.64 -14.75 20.14
CA ILE A 62 11.94 -14.18 19.75
C ILE A 62 11.90 -12.65 19.82
N SER A 63 10.83 -12.02 19.36
CA SER A 63 10.66 -10.57 19.34
C SER A 63 10.59 -9.96 20.74
N ALA A 64 10.31 -10.74 21.79
CA ALA A 64 10.30 -10.31 23.18
C ALA A 64 11.66 -9.69 23.63
N ARG A 65 12.75 -9.98 22.93
CA ARG A 65 14.06 -9.36 23.18
C ARG A 65 14.07 -7.88 22.81
N GLY A 66 13.41 -7.50 21.71
CA GLY A 66 13.41 -6.14 21.16
C GLY A 66 12.08 -5.39 21.30
N VAL A 67 10.98 -6.06 21.69
CA VAL A 67 9.66 -5.46 21.89
C VAL A 67 9.14 -5.81 23.28
N SER A 68 8.77 -4.78 24.05
CA SER A 68 8.37 -4.94 25.46
C SER A 68 6.91 -5.37 25.61
N THR A 69 6.02 -4.85 24.77
CA THR A 69 4.56 -4.99 24.91
C THR A 69 4.02 -6.21 24.17
N ARG A 70 2.96 -6.81 24.70
CA ARG A 70 2.30 -8.00 24.09
C ARG A 70 1.76 -7.71 22.70
N ASP A 71 1.01 -6.63 22.54
CA ASP A 71 0.40 -6.23 21.26
C ASP A 71 1.48 -5.91 20.22
N GLY A 72 2.55 -5.19 20.63
CA GLY A 72 3.69 -4.91 19.75
C GLY A 72 4.39 -6.19 19.29
N ARG A 73 4.54 -7.20 20.18
CA ARG A 73 5.10 -8.51 19.79
C ARG A 73 4.22 -9.24 18.79
N VAL A 74 2.90 -9.25 18.99
CA VAL A 74 1.96 -9.87 18.03
C VAL A 74 2.12 -9.23 16.66
N LEU A 75 2.08 -7.91 16.59
CA LEU A 75 2.16 -7.17 15.31
C LEU A 75 3.52 -7.39 14.61
N VAL A 76 4.63 -7.26 15.34
CA VAL A 76 5.98 -7.48 14.79
C VAL A 76 6.18 -8.95 14.39
N SER A 77 5.59 -9.90 15.12
CA SER A 77 5.67 -11.32 14.75
C SER A 77 4.95 -11.62 13.44
N ILE A 78 3.83 -10.94 13.14
CA ILE A 78 3.14 -11.09 11.85
C ILE A 78 4.03 -10.55 10.71
N GLY A 79 4.62 -9.36 10.85
CA GLY A 79 5.54 -8.82 9.84
C GLY A 79 6.75 -9.73 9.59
N LEU A 80 7.38 -10.26 10.66
CA LEU A 80 8.48 -11.22 10.55
C LEU A 80 8.05 -12.55 9.93
N THR A 81 6.82 -12.98 10.16
CA THR A 81 6.25 -14.19 9.55
C THR A 81 6.06 -14.02 8.04
N VAL A 82 5.52 -12.87 7.61
CA VAL A 82 5.40 -12.55 6.18
C VAL A 82 6.77 -12.53 5.52
N LEU A 83 7.75 -11.88 6.14
CA LEU A 83 9.13 -11.89 5.63
C LEU A 83 9.72 -13.32 5.60
N THR A 84 9.45 -14.14 6.60
CA THR A 84 9.89 -15.53 6.64
C THR A 84 9.32 -16.33 5.47
N ALA A 85 8.04 -16.13 5.13
CA ALA A 85 7.39 -16.77 3.98
C ALA A 85 8.06 -16.37 2.66
N ILE A 86 8.38 -15.08 2.47
CA ILE A 86 9.10 -14.57 1.29
C ILE A 86 10.50 -15.22 1.19
N LEU A 87 11.26 -15.20 2.28
CA LEU A 87 12.63 -15.74 2.29
C LEU A 87 12.65 -17.26 2.10
N LEU A 88 11.69 -17.98 2.66
CA LEU A 88 11.56 -19.42 2.42
C LEU A 88 11.26 -19.71 0.96
N ALA A 89 10.27 -19.03 0.37
CA ALA A 89 9.92 -19.24 -1.02
C ALA A 89 11.10 -18.92 -1.94
N LEU A 90 11.88 -17.87 -1.65
CA LEU A 90 13.12 -17.57 -2.37
C LEU A 90 14.17 -18.68 -2.21
N LEU A 91 14.38 -19.17 -0.98
CA LEU A 91 15.32 -20.27 -0.72
C LEU A 91 14.92 -21.55 -1.47
N VAL A 92 13.65 -21.93 -1.41
CA VAL A 92 13.12 -23.11 -2.11
C VAL A 92 13.28 -22.93 -3.61
N ASN A 93 12.94 -21.74 -4.14
CA ASN A 93 13.06 -21.40 -5.55
C ASN A 93 14.50 -21.44 -6.09
N THR A 94 15.49 -21.14 -5.25
CA THR A 94 16.90 -21.11 -5.65
C THR A 94 17.61 -22.45 -5.41
N ALA A 95 17.34 -23.10 -4.28
CA ALA A 95 18.06 -24.32 -3.88
C ALA A 95 17.59 -25.56 -4.62
N LEU A 96 16.29 -25.75 -4.86
CA LEU A 96 15.79 -27.00 -5.46
C LEU A 96 16.13 -27.15 -6.94
N PRO A 97 16.09 -26.10 -7.79
CA PRO A 97 16.57 -26.23 -9.16
C PRO A 97 18.07 -26.57 -9.24
N ALA A 98 18.89 -26.12 -8.29
CA ALA A 98 20.32 -26.45 -8.23
C ALA A 98 20.59 -27.95 -8.00
N ILE A 99 19.60 -28.69 -7.47
CA ILE A 99 19.68 -30.14 -7.26
C ILE A 99 18.78 -30.94 -8.22
N GLY A 100 18.32 -30.29 -9.32
CA GLY A 100 17.59 -30.95 -10.40
C GLY A 100 16.06 -30.96 -10.29
N ALA A 101 15.44 -30.18 -9.38
CA ALA A 101 13.98 -30.05 -9.27
C ALA A 101 13.50 -28.79 -10.01
N PRO A 102 12.95 -28.88 -11.23
CA PRO A 102 12.63 -27.71 -12.06
C PRO A 102 11.40 -26.92 -11.56
N HIS A 103 10.49 -27.54 -10.84
CA HIS A 103 9.24 -26.96 -10.32
C HIS A 103 9.25 -26.86 -8.78
N PRO A 104 10.02 -25.90 -8.20
CA PRO A 104 10.26 -25.83 -6.76
C PRO A 104 9.06 -25.31 -5.94
N LEU A 105 8.17 -24.48 -6.54
CA LEU A 105 7.11 -23.77 -5.82
C LEU A 105 5.80 -24.57 -5.75
N THR A 106 5.91 -25.90 -5.55
CA THR A 106 4.76 -26.77 -5.34
C THR A 106 4.47 -27.00 -3.86
N ARG A 107 3.30 -27.59 -3.53
CA ARG A 107 2.82 -27.76 -2.14
C ARG A 107 3.81 -28.50 -1.25
N LEU A 108 4.38 -29.60 -1.73
CA LEU A 108 5.27 -30.46 -0.94
C LEU A 108 6.57 -29.75 -0.54
N PRO A 109 7.36 -29.17 -1.46
CA PRO A 109 8.57 -28.43 -1.09
C PRO A 109 8.30 -27.24 -0.17
N LEU A 110 7.24 -26.46 -0.45
CA LEU A 110 6.88 -25.33 0.37
C LEU A 110 6.41 -25.73 1.77
N GLY A 111 5.61 -26.81 1.89
CA GLY A 111 5.16 -27.34 3.18
C GLY A 111 6.30 -27.92 4.01
N ALA A 112 7.18 -28.70 3.39
CA ALA A 112 8.40 -29.22 4.02
C ALA A 112 9.36 -28.09 4.44
N GLY A 113 9.54 -27.11 3.59
CA GLY A 113 10.33 -25.92 3.88
C GLY A 113 9.78 -25.14 5.08
N MET A 114 8.46 -24.95 5.17
CA MET A 114 7.83 -24.30 6.33
C MET A 114 8.06 -25.11 7.62
N LEU A 115 7.98 -26.43 7.57
CA LEU A 115 8.29 -27.29 8.71
C LEU A 115 9.76 -27.13 9.15
N LEU A 116 10.70 -27.07 8.22
CA LEU A 116 12.12 -26.86 8.51
C LEU A 116 12.35 -25.47 9.14
N VAL A 117 11.72 -24.43 8.59
CA VAL A 117 11.80 -23.06 9.15
C VAL A 117 11.22 -23.01 10.56
N VAL A 118 10.05 -23.59 10.79
CA VAL A 118 9.43 -23.66 12.13
C VAL A 118 10.34 -24.42 13.10
N THR A 119 10.96 -25.51 12.67
CA THR A 119 11.94 -26.26 13.48
C THR A 119 13.16 -25.40 13.81
N GLY A 120 13.74 -24.70 12.83
CA GLY A 120 14.84 -23.75 13.03
C GLY A 120 14.49 -22.61 13.99
N LEU A 121 13.32 -22.00 13.82
CA LEU A 121 12.84 -20.96 14.74
C LEU A 121 12.60 -21.50 16.15
N ALA A 122 12.16 -22.75 16.30
CA ALA A 122 11.97 -23.39 17.59
C ALA A 122 13.29 -23.57 18.36
N THR A 123 14.43 -23.76 17.66
CA THR A 123 15.74 -23.80 18.31
C THR A 123 16.21 -22.42 18.79
N ALA A 124 15.88 -21.37 18.06
CA ALA A 124 16.26 -19.98 18.37
C ALA A 124 15.36 -19.34 19.43
N ALA A 125 14.09 -19.74 19.50
CA ALA A 125 13.13 -19.16 20.43
C ALA A 125 13.45 -19.51 21.88
N PRO A 126 13.35 -18.56 22.83
CA PRO A 126 13.51 -18.86 24.25
C PRO A 126 12.39 -19.81 24.73
N ILE A 127 12.73 -20.71 25.66
CA ILE A 127 11.72 -21.55 26.31
C ILE A 127 10.98 -20.67 27.31
N THR A 128 9.80 -20.24 26.95
CA THR A 128 8.89 -19.50 27.83
C THR A 128 7.76 -20.44 28.24
N GLY A 129 7.90 -21.12 29.39
CA GLY A 129 6.85 -21.90 30.05
C GLY A 129 6.06 -22.89 29.18
N ARG A 130 5.32 -23.80 29.81
CA ARG A 130 4.32 -24.64 29.11
C ARG A 130 3.34 -23.77 28.36
N TRP A 131 3.16 -24.04 27.07
CA TRP A 131 2.13 -23.42 26.23
C TRP A 131 0.77 -23.82 26.80
N THR A 132 0.23 -23.01 27.68
CA THR A 132 -1.15 -23.14 28.10
C THR A 132 -1.98 -22.41 27.05
N TRP A 133 -2.88 -23.12 26.40
CA TRP A 133 -4.03 -22.51 25.73
C TRP A 133 -4.81 -21.76 26.80
N SER A 134 -4.31 -20.56 27.20
CA SER A 134 -5.11 -19.67 28.01
C SER A 134 -6.41 -19.46 27.21
N ARG A 135 -7.54 -19.83 27.82
CA ARG A 135 -8.87 -19.68 27.23
C ARG A 135 -8.87 -18.38 26.44
N LEU A 136 -9.27 -18.43 25.18
CA LEU A 136 -9.52 -17.26 24.34
C LEU A 136 -10.65 -16.45 25.01
N ALA A 137 -10.34 -15.86 26.17
CA ALA A 137 -11.27 -14.99 26.87
C ALA A 137 -11.37 -13.72 26.03
N VAL A 138 -12.55 -13.49 25.47
CA VAL A 138 -12.86 -12.24 24.80
C VAL A 138 -12.55 -11.11 25.78
N PRO A 139 -11.65 -10.17 25.44
CA PRO A 139 -11.29 -9.10 26.38
C PRO A 139 -12.53 -8.32 26.82
N ALA A 140 -12.58 -7.94 28.09
CA ALA A 140 -13.70 -7.17 28.62
C ALA A 140 -13.95 -5.90 27.76
N GLY A 141 -15.20 -5.67 27.36
CA GLY A 141 -15.59 -4.54 26.50
C GLY A 141 -15.40 -4.75 25.01
N ALA A 142 -14.90 -5.91 24.53
CA ALA A 142 -14.75 -6.20 23.11
C ALA A 142 -16.07 -6.48 22.39
N GLY A 143 -17.14 -6.89 23.08
CA GLY A 143 -18.41 -7.27 22.45
C GLY A 143 -18.96 -6.23 21.46
N PRO A 144 -19.20 -4.97 21.86
CA PRO A 144 -19.68 -3.93 20.95
C PRO A 144 -18.70 -3.63 19.79
N VAL A 145 -17.39 -3.75 20.02
CA VAL A 145 -16.34 -3.54 19.00
C VAL A 145 -16.38 -4.66 17.96
N LEU A 146 -16.51 -5.91 18.40
CA LEU A 146 -16.64 -7.08 17.52
C LEU A 146 -17.92 -7.02 16.71
N LEU A 147 -19.06 -6.69 17.35
CA LEU A 147 -20.35 -6.61 16.67
C LEU A 147 -20.35 -5.53 15.58
N LEU A 148 -19.94 -4.30 15.92
CA LEU A 148 -19.89 -3.21 14.94
C LEU A 148 -18.85 -3.47 13.86
N GLY A 149 -17.69 -4.04 14.20
CA GLY A 149 -16.65 -4.38 13.25
C GLY A 149 -17.07 -5.49 12.28
N ALA A 150 -17.70 -6.55 12.79
CA ALA A 150 -18.27 -7.59 11.96
C ALA A 150 -19.37 -7.06 11.04
N ALA A 151 -20.28 -6.24 11.57
CA ALA A 151 -21.31 -5.57 10.77
C ALA A 151 -20.69 -4.70 9.66
N ALA A 152 -19.67 -3.90 9.97
CA ALA A 152 -18.97 -3.07 9.00
C ALA A 152 -18.34 -3.90 7.87
N ILE A 153 -17.68 -5.02 8.20
CA ILE A 153 -17.07 -5.93 7.20
C ILE A 153 -18.15 -6.60 6.35
N ILE A 154 -19.20 -7.13 6.97
CA ILE A 154 -20.30 -7.77 6.22
C ILE A 154 -20.95 -6.78 5.26
N LEU A 155 -21.23 -5.56 5.74
CA LEU A 155 -21.79 -4.49 4.91
C LEU A 155 -20.81 -4.04 3.81
N ALA A 156 -19.51 -4.02 4.07
CA ALA A 156 -18.51 -3.69 3.07
C ALA A 156 -18.48 -4.72 1.93
N VAL A 157 -18.44 -6.01 2.28
CA VAL A 157 -18.49 -7.10 1.30
C VAL A 157 -19.82 -7.07 0.51
N ALA A 158 -20.96 -6.95 1.21
CA ALA A 158 -22.27 -6.86 0.58
C ALA A 158 -22.37 -5.62 -0.33
N GLY A 159 -21.86 -4.46 0.10
CA GLY A 159 -21.85 -3.21 -0.67
C GLY A 159 -21.05 -3.32 -1.95
N ALA A 160 -19.82 -3.85 -1.88
CA ALA A 160 -18.99 -4.11 -3.05
C ALA A 160 -19.66 -5.10 -4.02
N THR A 161 -20.21 -6.20 -3.50
CA THR A 161 -20.92 -7.21 -4.31
C THR A 161 -22.16 -6.61 -5.01
N ARG A 162 -22.92 -5.78 -4.31
CA ARG A 162 -24.08 -5.09 -4.92
C ARG A 162 -23.66 -4.18 -6.07
N LEU A 163 -22.61 -3.38 -5.86
CA LEU A 163 -22.08 -2.53 -6.91
C LEU A 163 -21.56 -3.35 -8.10
N ASN A 164 -20.90 -4.48 -7.86
CA ASN A 164 -20.42 -5.39 -8.93
C ASN A 164 -21.56 -6.00 -9.74
N ASN A 165 -22.77 -6.07 -9.17
CA ASN A 165 -24.01 -6.49 -9.85
C ASN A 165 -24.84 -5.32 -10.43
N GLY A 166 -24.23 -4.14 -10.59
CA GLY A 166 -24.92 -2.97 -11.17
C GLY A 166 -25.89 -2.25 -10.23
N LEU A 167 -25.96 -2.65 -8.95
CA LEU A 167 -26.85 -2.03 -7.97
C LEU A 167 -26.22 -0.79 -7.31
N SER A 168 -27.03 -0.02 -6.56
CA SER A 168 -26.58 1.22 -5.92
C SER A 168 -25.56 1.01 -4.79
N GLY A 169 -24.71 2.01 -4.57
CA GLY A 169 -23.70 2.05 -3.49
C GLY A 169 -24.26 2.34 -2.08
N ALA A 170 -25.58 2.36 -1.87
CA ALA A 170 -26.18 2.70 -0.57
C ALA A 170 -25.67 1.82 0.57
N VAL A 171 -25.51 0.50 0.34
CA VAL A 171 -24.99 -0.42 1.37
C VAL A 171 -23.53 -0.11 1.70
N SER A 172 -22.73 0.32 0.72
CA SER A 172 -21.36 0.77 0.95
C SER A 172 -21.30 2.02 1.85
N VAL A 173 -22.23 2.96 1.67
CA VAL A 173 -22.35 4.13 2.56
C VAL A 173 -22.72 3.69 3.97
N VAL A 174 -23.66 2.75 4.14
CA VAL A 174 -24.03 2.20 5.45
C VAL A 174 -22.82 1.49 6.10
N ALA A 175 -21.99 0.80 5.33
CA ALA A 175 -20.73 0.22 5.84
C ALA A 175 -19.79 1.30 6.39
N LEU A 176 -19.61 2.42 5.69
CA LEU A 176 -18.80 3.55 6.17
C LEU A 176 -19.37 4.19 7.45
N LEU A 177 -20.69 4.30 7.54
CA LEU A 177 -21.35 4.77 8.76
C LEU A 177 -21.17 3.78 9.93
N ALA A 178 -21.18 2.47 9.68
CA ALA A 178 -20.86 1.45 10.68
C ALA A 178 -19.39 1.56 11.15
N VAL A 179 -18.44 1.83 10.23
CA VAL A 179 -17.04 2.14 10.57
C VAL A 179 -16.97 3.40 11.43
N ALA A 180 -17.67 4.47 11.06
CA ALA A 180 -17.72 5.70 11.85
C ALA A 180 -18.27 5.45 13.27
N ALA A 181 -19.34 4.67 13.39
CA ALA A 181 -19.89 4.27 14.68
C ALA A 181 -18.89 3.47 15.52
N LEU A 182 -18.16 2.55 14.91
CA LEU A 182 -17.08 1.79 15.56
C LEU A 182 -15.98 2.74 16.08
N LEU A 183 -15.51 3.68 15.27
CA LEU A 183 -14.50 4.66 15.68
C LEU A 183 -15.00 5.57 16.80
N ILE A 184 -16.28 5.96 16.79
CA ILE A 184 -16.93 6.71 17.89
C ILE A 184 -16.93 5.88 19.18
N VAL A 185 -17.25 4.59 19.13
CA VAL A 185 -17.21 3.69 20.30
C VAL A 185 -15.80 3.56 20.84
N LEU A 186 -14.80 3.35 19.96
CA LEU A 186 -13.38 3.28 20.36
C LEU A 186 -12.95 4.57 21.05
N PHE A 187 -13.32 5.73 20.51
CA PHE A 187 -12.96 7.03 21.07
C PHE A 187 -13.66 7.31 22.40
N ARG A 188 -14.98 7.09 22.48
CA ARG A 188 -15.76 7.36 23.71
C ARG A 188 -15.34 6.48 24.88
N ARG A 189 -14.96 5.21 24.58
CA ARG A 189 -14.55 4.23 25.59
C ARG A 189 -13.03 4.06 25.70
N ARG A 190 -12.24 4.95 25.09
CA ARG A 190 -10.77 4.82 25.03
C ARG A 190 -10.10 4.58 26.39
N GLU A 191 -10.58 5.25 27.45
CA GLU A 191 -10.02 5.09 28.81
C GLU A 191 -10.37 3.73 29.45
N ARG A 192 -11.41 3.04 28.94
CA ARG A 192 -11.89 1.75 29.45
C ARG A 192 -11.40 0.57 28.59
N HIS A 193 -11.14 0.80 27.30
CA HIS A 193 -10.67 -0.23 26.42
C HIS A 193 -9.18 -0.49 26.62
N SER A 194 -8.80 -1.78 26.67
CA SER A 194 -7.40 -2.18 26.57
C SER A 194 -6.82 -1.81 25.20
N SER A 195 -5.50 -1.73 25.11
CA SER A 195 -4.79 -1.52 23.82
C SER A 195 -5.15 -2.61 22.80
N THR A 196 -5.35 -3.84 23.26
CA THR A 196 -5.77 -4.97 22.40
C THR A 196 -7.17 -4.76 21.81
N VAL A 197 -8.15 -4.33 22.62
CA VAL A 197 -9.53 -4.04 22.14
C VAL A 197 -9.52 -2.88 21.15
N THR A 198 -8.75 -1.82 21.44
CA THR A 198 -8.59 -0.68 20.54
C THR A 198 -7.93 -1.12 19.22
N GLY A 199 -6.86 -1.91 19.28
CA GLY A 199 -6.18 -2.45 18.11
C GLY A 199 -7.11 -3.32 17.25
N LEU A 200 -7.88 -4.22 17.90
CA LEU A 200 -8.87 -5.06 17.21
C LEU A 200 -9.92 -4.21 16.47
N GLY A 201 -10.47 -3.20 17.13
CA GLY A 201 -11.42 -2.30 16.49
C GLY A 201 -10.83 -1.51 15.30
N LEU A 202 -9.57 -1.09 15.41
CA LEU A 202 -8.87 -0.42 14.30
C LEU A 202 -8.64 -1.37 13.11
N VAL A 203 -8.26 -2.65 13.35
CA VAL A 203 -8.14 -3.65 12.27
C VAL A 203 -9.47 -3.84 11.57
N LEU A 204 -10.56 -4.03 12.34
CA LEU A 204 -11.89 -4.27 11.76
C LEU A 204 -12.38 -3.04 10.95
N ALA A 205 -12.15 -1.82 11.47
CA ALA A 205 -12.48 -0.59 10.75
C ALA A 205 -11.66 -0.47 9.45
N ALA A 206 -10.35 -0.67 9.53
CA ALA A 206 -9.45 -0.62 8.39
C ALA A 206 -9.80 -1.68 7.34
N ALA A 207 -10.02 -2.92 7.76
CA ALA A 207 -10.43 -4.01 6.88
C ALA A 207 -11.74 -3.70 6.14
N ALA A 208 -12.75 -3.18 6.83
CA ALA A 208 -14.01 -2.80 6.20
C ALA A 208 -13.83 -1.73 5.12
N VAL A 209 -13.04 -0.69 5.40
CA VAL A 209 -12.75 0.39 4.42
C VAL A 209 -11.97 -0.12 3.21
N LEU A 210 -10.95 -0.96 3.43
CA LEU A 210 -10.14 -1.52 2.34
C LEU A 210 -10.94 -2.49 1.46
N LEU A 211 -11.73 -3.38 2.07
CA LEU A 211 -12.55 -4.34 1.34
C LEU A 211 -13.65 -3.69 0.51
N LEU A 212 -14.15 -2.49 0.89
CA LEU A 212 -15.05 -1.70 0.06
C LEU A 212 -14.48 -1.39 -1.32
N ASN A 213 -13.17 -1.19 -1.43
CA ASN A 213 -12.50 -0.88 -2.69
C ASN A 213 -11.87 -2.13 -3.35
N SER A 214 -11.14 -2.94 -2.59
CA SER A 214 -10.41 -4.08 -3.13
C SER A 214 -11.32 -5.19 -3.69
N LEU A 215 -12.56 -5.30 -3.19
CA LEU A 215 -13.56 -6.25 -3.70
C LEU A 215 -14.40 -5.70 -4.85
N ARG A 216 -14.18 -4.45 -5.28
CA ARG A 216 -14.84 -3.88 -6.45
C ARG A 216 -14.37 -4.60 -7.74
N GLY A 217 -15.31 -4.80 -8.66
CA GLY A 217 -15.10 -5.61 -9.86
C GLY A 217 -15.05 -7.11 -9.57
N TRP A 218 -15.49 -7.94 -10.52
CA TRP A 218 -15.38 -9.40 -10.43
C TRP A 218 -13.96 -9.90 -10.72
N PHE A 219 -13.14 -9.11 -11.39
CA PHE A 219 -11.76 -9.40 -11.76
C PHE A 219 -10.78 -8.52 -10.99
N ILE A 220 -9.49 -8.67 -11.24
CA ILE A 220 -8.47 -7.75 -10.73
C ILE A 220 -8.75 -6.37 -11.32
N THR A 221 -8.98 -5.40 -10.46
CA THR A 221 -9.38 -4.03 -10.79
C THR A 221 -8.37 -3.06 -10.21
N GLY A 222 -7.94 -2.08 -10.97
CA GLY A 222 -6.99 -1.06 -10.56
C GLY A 222 -5.87 -0.86 -11.59
N HIS A 223 -4.89 -0.05 -11.24
CA HIS A 223 -3.75 0.27 -12.11
C HIS A 223 -2.58 -0.72 -11.93
N ASP A 224 -1.66 -0.46 -11.00
CA ASP A 224 -0.42 -1.24 -10.79
C ASP A 224 -0.71 -2.73 -10.51
N ILE A 225 -1.82 -3.04 -9.84
CA ILE A 225 -2.22 -4.40 -9.45
C ILE A 225 -2.40 -5.33 -10.66
N GLN A 226 -2.69 -4.80 -11.85
CA GLN A 226 -2.78 -5.61 -13.07
C GLN A 226 -1.43 -6.24 -13.41
N LEU A 227 -0.37 -5.43 -13.42
CA LEU A 227 0.98 -5.91 -13.67
C LEU A 227 1.51 -6.74 -12.49
N GLU A 228 1.16 -6.38 -11.25
CA GLU A 228 1.49 -7.16 -10.06
C GLU A 228 0.88 -8.57 -10.11
N TYR A 229 -0.37 -8.67 -10.54
CA TYR A 229 -1.05 -9.95 -10.70
C TYR A 229 -0.48 -10.77 -11.86
N GLU A 230 -0.04 -10.12 -12.94
CA GLU A 230 0.60 -10.81 -14.06
C GLU A 230 1.96 -11.42 -13.68
N VAL A 231 2.81 -10.72 -12.93
CA VAL A 231 4.08 -11.32 -12.46
C VAL A 231 3.84 -12.47 -11.47
N PHE A 232 2.74 -12.41 -10.68
CA PHE A 232 2.30 -13.56 -9.88
C PHE A 232 1.92 -14.74 -10.79
N ARG A 233 1.09 -14.51 -11.82
CA ARG A 233 0.64 -15.56 -12.75
C ARG A 233 1.81 -16.23 -13.48
N LEU A 234 2.80 -15.44 -13.92
CA LEU A 234 4.02 -15.97 -14.54
C LEU A 234 4.73 -16.95 -13.58
N THR A 235 4.90 -16.55 -12.32
CA THR A 235 5.55 -17.39 -11.31
C THR A 235 4.72 -18.63 -10.95
N ASP A 236 3.39 -18.47 -10.82
CA ASP A 236 2.46 -19.56 -10.49
C ASP A 236 2.35 -20.60 -11.61
N ASN A 237 2.29 -20.16 -12.88
CA ASN A 237 2.20 -21.05 -14.04
C ASN A 237 3.49 -21.84 -14.27
N LEU A 238 4.64 -21.27 -13.96
CA LEU A 238 5.95 -21.92 -14.12
C LEU A 238 6.34 -22.78 -12.88
N ASP A 239 5.59 -22.72 -11.80
CA ASP A 239 6.01 -23.24 -10.48
C ASP A 239 7.41 -22.78 -10.06
N ARG A 240 7.87 -21.67 -10.61
CA ARG A 240 9.21 -21.12 -10.44
C ARG A 240 9.23 -19.62 -10.70
N TRP A 241 9.87 -18.87 -9.83
CA TRP A 241 10.21 -17.48 -10.10
C TRP A 241 11.50 -17.39 -10.93
N ASP A 242 11.43 -16.69 -12.04
CA ASP A 242 12.56 -16.39 -12.90
C ASP A 242 12.49 -14.93 -13.36
N ILE A 243 13.47 -14.12 -12.96
CA ILE A 243 13.54 -12.71 -13.34
C ILE A 243 13.77 -12.54 -14.84
N SER A 244 14.39 -13.53 -15.51
CA SER A 244 14.67 -13.47 -16.94
C SER A 244 13.43 -13.63 -17.82
N ALA A 245 12.37 -14.25 -17.29
CA ALA A 245 11.09 -14.41 -17.98
C ALA A 245 10.39 -13.06 -18.22
N PHE A 246 10.60 -12.10 -17.32
CA PHE A 246 10.09 -10.75 -17.45
C PHE A 246 10.93 -9.79 -16.60
N ARG A 247 11.90 -9.10 -17.24
CA ARG A 247 12.84 -8.19 -16.57
C ARG A 247 12.23 -6.82 -16.31
N GLU A 248 11.36 -6.78 -15.33
CA GLU A 248 10.68 -5.57 -14.85
C GLU A 248 10.88 -5.38 -13.34
N PRO A 249 10.95 -4.14 -12.84
CA PRO A 249 11.07 -3.88 -11.41
C PRO A 249 9.96 -4.54 -10.56
N TYR A 250 8.78 -4.74 -11.14
CA TYR A 250 7.68 -5.46 -10.48
C TYR A 250 8.05 -6.92 -10.22
N ASN A 251 8.66 -7.60 -11.19
CA ASN A 251 9.08 -9.00 -11.02
C ASN A 251 10.22 -9.16 -10.01
N ALA A 252 10.94 -8.09 -9.68
CA ALA A 252 11.92 -8.07 -8.58
C ALA A 252 11.28 -7.92 -7.18
N CYS A 253 9.97 -7.64 -7.08
CA CYS A 253 9.26 -7.48 -5.81
C CYS A 253 8.71 -8.84 -5.34
N LEU A 254 9.45 -9.55 -4.47
CA LEU A 254 9.08 -10.90 -4.03
C LEU A 254 7.78 -10.97 -3.24
N SER A 255 7.28 -9.85 -2.74
CA SER A 255 5.98 -9.76 -2.06
C SER A 255 4.78 -9.98 -2.99
N ILE A 256 4.93 -9.83 -4.31
CA ILE A 256 3.84 -9.97 -5.29
C ILE A 256 3.99 -11.15 -6.25
N ASN A 257 5.08 -11.90 -6.16
CA ASN A 257 5.27 -13.15 -6.90
C ASN A 257 5.43 -14.34 -5.97
N LEU A 258 6.50 -14.43 -5.19
CA LEU A 258 6.77 -15.58 -4.31
C LEU A 258 5.79 -15.69 -3.13
N LEU A 259 5.44 -14.57 -2.47
CA LEU A 259 4.53 -14.58 -1.34
C LEU A 259 3.11 -15.06 -1.73
N PRO A 260 2.46 -14.51 -2.78
CA PRO A 260 1.12 -14.98 -3.16
C PRO A 260 1.13 -16.41 -3.69
N VAL A 261 2.18 -16.88 -4.37
CA VAL A 261 2.32 -18.29 -4.78
C VAL A 261 2.39 -19.18 -3.54
N LEU A 262 3.23 -18.88 -2.56
CA LEU A 262 3.30 -19.63 -1.31
C LEU A 262 1.94 -19.66 -0.58
N LEU A 263 1.27 -18.49 -0.50
CA LEU A 263 -0.05 -18.38 0.13
C LEU A 263 -1.08 -19.24 -0.61
N SER A 264 -1.20 -19.13 -1.93
CA SER A 264 -2.19 -19.87 -2.71
C SER A 264 -1.92 -21.39 -2.68
N ARG A 265 -0.66 -21.81 -2.82
CA ARG A 265 -0.29 -23.24 -2.80
C ARG A 265 -0.56 -23.89 -1.44
N LEU A 266 -0.21 -23.22 -0.33
CA LEU A 266 -0.36 -23.82 1.00
C LEU A 266 -1.77 -23.66 1.58
N THR A 267 -2.51 -22.61 1.25
CA THR A 267 -3.85 -22.37 1.82
C THR A 267 -4.99 -22.78 0.90
N GLY A 268 -4.73 -22.95 -0.40
CA GLY A 268 -5.76 -23.19 -1.41
C GLY A 268 -6.58 -21.95 -1.76
N ILE A 269 -6.24 -20.75 -1.25
CA ILE A 269 -6.90 -19.50 -1.61
C ILE A 269 -6.51 -19.14 -3.05
N PRO A 270 -7.48 -18.93 -3.97
CA PRO A 270 -7.16 -18.51 -5.32
C PRO A 270 -6.35 -17.21 -5.34
N GLY A 271 -5.39 -17.10 -6.26
CA GLY A 271 -4.49 -15.95 -6.35
C GLY A 271 -5.22 -14.59 -6.43
N GLU A 272 -6.32 -14.51 -7.16
CA GLU A 272 -7.18 -13.33 -7.21
C GLU A 272 -7.61 -12.85 -5.81
N TYR A 273 -8.01 -13.78 -4.93
CA TYR A 273 -8.41 -13.42 -3.56
C TYR A 273 -7.23 -13.18 -2.64
N VAL A 274 -6.02 -13.68 -2.96
CA VAL A 274 -4.82 -13.26 -2.25
C VAL A 274 -4.61 -11.75 -2.47
N PHE A 275 -4.74 -11.26 -3.70
CA PHE A 275 -4.60 -9.82 -4.02
C PHE A 275 -5.79 -9.01 -3.52
N LYS A 276 -7.03 -9.47 -3.71
CA LYS A 276 -8.24 -8.70 -3.38
C LYS A 276 -8.63 -8.72 -1.91
N ALA A 277 -8.20 -9.73 -1.14
CA ALA A 277 -8.60 -9.86 0.26
C ALA A 277 -7.41 -10.04 1.21
N VAL A 278 -6.48 -10.98 0.95
CA VAL A 278 -5.43 -11.29 1.93
C VAL A 278 -4.45 -10.13 2.10
N PHE A 279 -4.00 -9.51 1.02
CA PHE A 279 -3.10 -8.36 1.10
C PHE A 279 -3.76 -7.15 1.77
N PRO A 280 -4.96 -6.69 1.39
CA PRO A 280 -5.67 -5.63 2.11
C PRO A 280 -5.89 -5.96 3.60
N LEU A 281 -6.18 -7.21 3.97
CA LEU A 281 -6.31 -7.61 5.37
C LEU A 281 -4.98 -7.56 6.13
N LEU A 282 -3.86 -7.88 5.50
CA LEU A 282 -2.53 -7.69 6.08
C LEU A 282 -2.22 -6.20 6.23
N PHE A 283 -2.56 -5.38 5.24
CA PHE A 283 -2.38 -3.94 5.29
C PHE A 283 -3.27 -3.27 6.35
N ALA A 284 -4.46 -3.82 6.65
CA ALA A 284 -5.33 -3.35 7.72
C ALA A 284 -4.67 -3.36 9.11
N LEU A 285 -3.56 -4.07 9.28
CA LEU A 285 -2.74 -4.02 10.49
C LEU A 285 -1.90 -2.72 10.58
N THR A 286 -1.64 -2.03 9.47
CA THR A 286 -0.77 -0.84 9.46
C THR A 286 -1.30 0.31 10.33
N PRO A 287 -2.59 0.68 10.32
CA PRO A 287 -3.13 1.65 11.28
C PRO A 287 -2.93 1.25 12.75
N VAL A 288 -2.96 -0.05 13.05
CA VAL A 288 -2.69 -0.54 14.41
C VAL A 288 -1.21 -0.44 14.75
N LEU A 289 -0.32 -0.65 13.78
CA LEU A 289 1.13 -0.41 13.93
C LEU A 289 1.41 1.07 14.19
N VAL A 290 0.74 1.98 13.48
CA VAL A 290 0.79 3.43 13.75
C VAL A 290 0.28 3.72 15.16
N TYR A 291 -0.91 3.22 15.53
CA TYR A 291 -1.45 3.34 16.90
C TYR A 291 -0.43 2.84 17.94
N ARG A 292 0.14 1.65 17.74
CA ARG A 292 1.05 1.04 18.70
C ARG A 292 2.37 1.78 18.82
N SER A 293 2.96 2.21 17.72
CA SER A 293 4.20 3.00 17.72
C SER A 293 4.01 4.33 18.47
N VAL A 294 2.90 5.02 18.22
CA VAL A 294 2.57 6.27 18.91
C VAL A 294 2.21 6.02 20.38
N ARG A 295 1.56 4.91 20.72
CA ARG A 295 1.22 4.56 22.09
C ARG A 295 2.46 4.31 22.97
N ASN A 296 3.60 4.00 22.37
CA ASN A 296 4.88 3.89 23.09
C ASN A 296 5.38 5.25 23.60
N VAL A 297 4.98 6.35 22.99
CA VAL A 297 5.55 7.70 23.22
C VAL A 297 4.51 8.77 23.58
N ALA A 298 3.23 8.47 23.41
CA ALA A 298 2.13 9.43 23.61
C ALA A 298 0.91 8.80 24.33
N SER A 299 -0.06 9.65 24.66
CA SER A 299 -1.33 9.23 25.28
C SER A 299 -2.15 8.39 24.30
N GLN A 300 -3.10 7.61 24.84
CA GLN A 300 -4.01 6.79 24.04
C GLN A 300 -4.86 7.63 23.08
N ALA A 301 -5.25 8.83 23.48
CA ALA A 301 -6.00 9.74 22.61
C ALA A 301 -5.19 10.16 21.37
N ILE A 302 -3.94 10.58 21.56
CA ILE A 302 -3.05 10.95 20.46
C ILE A 302 -2.78 9.73 19.56
N ALA A 303 -2.54 8.55 20.14
CA ALA A 303 -2.30 7.34 19.38
C ALA A 303 -3.52 6.93 18.53
N LEU A 304 -4.74 7.00 19.10
CA LEU A 304 -5.97 6.69 18.36
C LEU A 304 -6.21 7.71 17.23
N LEU A 305 -6.06 9.01 17.51
CA LEU A 305 -6.17 10.05 16.48
C LEU A 305 -5.14 9.86 15.36
N SER A 306 -3.90 9.47 15.69
CA SER A 306 -2.85 9.19 14.69
C SER A 306 -3.25 8.07 13.73
N ALA A 307 -3.79 6.97 14.25
CA ALA A 307 -4.29 5.87 13.43
C ALA A 307 -5.49 6.31 12.56
N MET A 308 -6.37 7.15 13.10
CA MET A 308 -7.52 7.69 12.35
C MET A 308 -7.07 8.63 11.23
N TYR A 309 -6.09 9.52 11.44
CA TYR A 309 -5.52 10.35 10.38
C TYR A 309 -4.86 9.50 9.28
N PHE A 310 -4.18 8.42 9.67
CA PHE A 310 -3.60 7.47 8.72
C PHE A 310 -4.67 6.79 7.85
N MET A 311 -5.81 6.39 8.46
CA MET A 311 -6.92 5.73 7.77
C MET A 311 -7.80 6.71 6.97
N ALA A 312 -7.90 7.97 7.40
CA ALA A 312 -8.72 8.98 6.73
C ALA A 312 -8.06 9.56 5.47
N PHE A 313 -6.75 9.38 5.30
CA PHE A 313 -6.05 9.87 4.12
C PHE A 313 -6.43 9.04 2.88
N PRO A 314 -6.82 9.66 1.76
CA PRO A 314 -7.44 8.95 0.62
C PRO A 314 -6.61 7.78 0.09
N THR A 315 -5.30 7.97 -0.08
CA THR A 315 -4.40 6.92 -0.60
C THR A 315 -4.49 5.61 0.18
N PHE A 316 -4.87 5.64 1.47
CA PHE A 316 -5.06 4.45 2.29
C PHE A 316 -6.07 3.47 1.71
N PHE A 317 -7.18 3.99 1.19
CA PHE A 317 -8.29 3.17 0.72
C PHE A 317 -8.51 3.22 -0.80
N THR A 318 -7.82 4.12 -1.50
CA THR A 318 -7.82 4.18 -2.97
C THR A 318 -6.61 3.43 -3.54
N ASP A 319 -5.46 4.09 -3.65
CA ASP A 319 -4.29 3.57 -4.35
C ASP A 319 -3.69 2.33 -3.67
N MET A 320 -3.69 2.28 -2.31
CA MET A 320 -3.03 1.17 -1.61
C MET A 320 -3.65 -0.19 -1.96
N THR A 321 -4.98 -0.26 -2.18
CA THR A 321 -5.66 -1.50 -2.58
C THR A 321 -5.30 -1.98 -4.00
N PHE A 322 -4.56 -1.18 -4.75
CA PHE A 322 -4.09 -1.47 -6.11
C PHE A 322 -2.57 -1.61 -6.20
N MET A 323 -1.88 -1.67 -5.03
CA MET A 323 -0.42 -1.76 -4.91
C MET A 323 -0.03 -2.75 -3.82
N ALA A 324 -0.27 -4.02 -4.05
CA ALA A 324 -0.04 -5.09 -3.07
C ALA A 324 1.41 -5.12 -2.55
N ARG A 325 2.41 -4.85 -3.42
CA ARG A 325 3.82 -4.74 -2.99
C ARG A 325 4.04 -3.64 -1.95
N GLN A 326 3.33 -2.52 -2.07
CA GLN A 326 3.44 -1.39 -1.15
C GLN A 326 2.69 -1.66 0.16
N GLU A 327 1.57 -2.39 0.14
CA GLU A 327 0.85 -2.84 1.34
C GLU A 327 1.77 -3.64 2.28
N ILE A 328 2.53 -4.59 1.72
CA ILE A 328 3.49 -5.39 2.49
C ILE A 328 4.68 -4.54 2.98
N ALA A 329 5.21 -3.65 2.14
CA ALA A 329 6.29 -2.76 2.55
C ALA A 329 5.88 -1.83 3.70
N PHE A 330 4.64 -1.30 3.68
CA PHE A 330 4.11 -0.44 4.75
C PHE A 330 3.82 -1.21 6.04
N LEU A 331 3.36 -2.46 5.94
CA LEU A 331 3.25 -3.36 7.09
C LEU A 331 4.61 -3.53 7.78
N LEU A 332 5.67 -3.80 7.01
CA LEU A 332 7.03 -3.96 7.53
C LEU A 332 7.56 -2.63 8.11
N LEU A 333 7.32 -1.50 7.45
CA LEU A 333 7.72 -0.17 7.92
C LEU A 333 6.99 0.21 9.22
N GLY A 334 5.71 -0.13 9.35
CA GLY A 334 4.97 0.02 10.58
C GLY A 334 5.58 -0.80 11.73
N CYS A 335 6.01 -2.05 11.46
CA CYS A 335 6.75 -2.87 12.42
C CYS A 335 8.08 -2.23 12.82
N VAL A 336 8.83 -1.65 11.86
CA VAL A 336 10.06 -0.88 12.14
C VAL A 336 9.78 0.23 13.14
N MET A 337 8.69 1.00 12.96
CA MET A 337 8.36 2.10 13.86
C MET A 337 7.94 1.63 15.25
N VAL A 338 7.21 0.51 15.36
CA VAL A 338 6.91 -0.09 16.68
C VAL A 338 8.19 -0.43 17.43
N VAL A 339 9.19 -1.00 16.75
CA VAL A 339 10.48 -1.36 17.37
C VAL A 339 11.32 -0.11 17.70
N ILE A 340 11.37 0.89 16.81
CA ILE A 340 12.14 2.14 17.04
C ILE A 340 11.57 2.90 18.24
N THR A 341 10.27 2.94 18.42
CA THR A 341 9.63 3.72 19.49
C THR A 341 9.59 3.02 20.85
N ASP A 342 9.88 1.70 20.90
CA ASP A 342 9.88 0.92 22.15
C ASP A 342 11.19 1.13 22.96
N ALA A 343 11.30 2.29 23.62
CA ALA A 343 12.48 2.65 24.41
C ALA A 343 12.72 1.76 25.65
N ALA A 344 11.76 0.92 26.05
CA ALA A 344 11.90 0.00 27.18
C ALA A 344 12.90 -1.15 26.89
N ARG A 345 13.28 -1.35 25.61
CA ARG A 345 14.27 -2.35 25.22
C ARG A 345 15.58 -1.70 24.76
N PRO A 346 16.74 -2.35 25.04
CA PRO A 346 18.04 -1.78 24.70
C PRO A 346 18.26 -1.76 23.17
N LEU A 347 19.02 -0.77 22.69
CA LEU A 347 19.31 -0.59 21.25
C LEU A 347 19.90 -1.85 20.59
N ARG A 348 20.80 -2.56 21.32
CA ARG A 348 21.42 -3.81 20.84
C ARG A 348 20.43 -4.92 20.49
N ALA A 349 19.25 -4.92 21.11
CA ALA A 349 18.20 -5.92 20.84
C ALA A 349 17.21 -5.45 19.77
N ARG A 350 17.02 -4.13 19.61
CA ARG A 350 16.07 -3.53 18.66
C ARG A 350 16.65 -3.35 17.26
N ARG A 351 17.92 -2.93 17.13
CA ARG A 351 18.57 -2.68 15.83
C ARG A 351 18.59 -3.88 14.89
N PRO A 352 18.92 -5.11 15.33
CA PRO A 352 18.85 -6.28 14.44
C PRO A 352 17.44 -6.55 13.88
N LEU A 353 16.39 -6.39 14.71
CA LEU A 353 15.01 -6.53 14.26
C LEU A 353 14.64 -5.50 13.19
N VAL A 354 15.02 -4.23 13.43
CA VAL A 354 14.78 -3.16 12.45
C VAL A 354 15.54 -3.44 11.15
N LEU A 355 16.78 -3.89 11.23
CA LEU A 355 17.57 -4.20 10.04
C LEU A 355 16.96 -5.32 9.21
N VAL A 356 16.53 -6.41 9.85
CA VAL A 356 15.85 -7.53 9.16
C VAL A 356 14.56 -7.05 8.48
N LEU A 357 13.77 -6.22 9.16
CA LEU A 357 12.54 -5.66 8.57
C LEU A 357 12.84 -4.71 7.41
N LEU A 358 13.89 -3.88 7.50
CA LEU A 358 14.32 -2.99 6.41
C LEU A 358 14.81 -3.78 5.18
N LEU A 359 15.56 -4.86 5.38
CA LEU A 359 15.94 -5.77 4.29
C LEU A 359 14.71 -6.46 3.68
N GLY A 360 13.70 -6.75 4.50
CA GLY A 360 12.40 -7.22 4.01
C GLY A 360 11.70 -6.21 3.09
N ILE A 361 11.81 -4.91 3.39
CA ILE A 361 11.27 -3.84 2.53
C ILE A 361 12.01 -3.82 1.18
N VAL A 362 13.34 -4.01 1.17
CA VAL A 362 14.16 -4.11 -0.07
C VAL A 362 13.61 -5.19 -1.01
N LEU A 363 13.26 -6.36 -0.48
CA LEU A 363 12.72 -7.48 -1.26
C LEU A 363 11.25 -7.28 -1.65
N SER A 364 10.53 -6.38 -0.96
CA SER A 364 9.10 -6.19 -1.15
C SER A 364 8.76 -5.04 -2.10
N HIS A 365 9.47 -3.89 -2.01
CA HIS A 365 9.13 -2.71 -2.81
C HIS A 365 10.31 -1.73 -2.93
N TYR A 366 10.81 -1.58 -4.15
CA TYR A 366 11.98 -0.75 -4.45
C TYR A 366 11.80 0.73 -4.11
N SER A 367 10.67 1.35 -4.49
CA SER A 367 10.43 2.79 -4.25
C SER A 367 10.33 3.12 -2.76
N THR A 368 9.59 2.31 -1.96
CA THR A 368 9.54 2.46 -0.50
C THR A 368 10.94 2.35 0.11
N THR A 369 11.79 1.45 -0.41
CA THR A 369 13.18 1.29 0.03
C THR A 369 13.97 2.59 -0.14
N TYR A 370 13.90 3.21 -1.31
CA TYR A 370 14.61 4.46 -1.59
C TYR A 370 14.13 5.61 -0.72
N LEU A 371 12.82 5.75 -0.54
CA LEU A 371 12.27 6.81 0.32
C LEU A 371 12.66 6.61 1.80
N VAL A 372 12.69 5.37 2.27
CA VAL A 372 13.14 5.04 3.64
C VAL A 372 14.63 5.33 3.79
N LEU A 373 15.47 4.96 2.82
CA LEU A 373 16.91 5.26 2.84
C LEU A 373 17.17 6.77 2.89
N VAL A 374 16.46 7.56 2.07
CA VAL A 374 16.57 9.03 2.08
C VAL A 374 16.09 9.61 3.42
N THR A 375 14.92 9.17 3.91
CA THR A 375 14.37 9.62 5.20
C THR A 375 15.35 9.33 6.36
N PHE A 376 15.90 8.12 6.41
CA PHE A 376 16.85 7.72 7.45
C PHE A 376 18.20 8.43 7.28
N GLY A 377 18.65 8.66 6.04
CA GLY A 377 19.85 9.41 5.72
C GLY A 377 19.75 10.86 6.19
N ILE A 378 18.64 11.55 5.92
CA ILE A 378 18.39 12.91 6.40
C ILE A 378 18.32 12.93 7.94
N ALA A 379 17.63 11.96 8.55
CA ALA A 379 17.53 11.85 10.01
C ALA A 379 18.93 11.68 10.66
N LEU A 380 19.81 10.88 10.05
CA LEU A 380 21.20 10.71 10.47
C LEU A 380 22.00 11.99 10.29
N GLY A 381 21.86 12.70 9.16
CA GLY A 381 22.49 13.98 8.90
C GLY A 381 22.10 15.04 9.94
N ILE A 382 20.82 15.11 10.32
CA ILE A 382 20.33 15.98 11.39
C ILE A 382 20.98 15.62 12.75
N ASP A 383 21.12 14.33 13.06
CA ASP A 383 21.78 13.89 14.30
C ASP A 383 23.26 14.32 14.34
N TYR A 384 24.00 14.08 13.26
CA TYR A 384 25.41 14.48 13.17
C TYR A 384 25.59 15.99 13.15
N GLY A 385 24.78 16.72 12.39
CA GLY A 385 24.78 18.19 12.38
C GLY A 385 24.51 18.78 13.77
N GLY A 386 23.52 18.22 14.48
CA GLY A 386 23.22 18.62 15.84
C GLY A 386 24.38 18.37 16.84
N ARG A 387 25.09 17.26 16.68
CA ARG A 387 26.29 16.96 17.49
C ARG A 387 27.44 17.90 17.16
N LEU A 388 27.67 18.20 15.86
CA LEU A 388 28.72 19.14 15.43
C LEU A 388 28.45 20.54 15.96
N VAL A 389 27.23 21.07 15.82
CA VAL A 389 26.86 22.41 16.36
C VAL A 389 27.06 22.47 17.88
N ARG A 390 26.75 21.41 18.64
CA ARG A 390 27.00 21.34 20.09
C ARG A 390 28.49 21.34 20.40
N ARG A 391 29.28 20.58 19.62
CA ARG A 391 30.75 20.56 19.76
C ARG A 391 31.36 21.95 19.55
N VAL A 392 30.93 22.62 18.45
CA VAL A 392 31.40 23.99 18.15
C VAL A 392 30.97 24.98 19.22
N ARG A 393 29.78 24.82 19.83
CA ARG A 393 29.29 25.66 20.92
C ARG A 393 29.76 25.23 22.32
N SER A 394 30.73 24.32 22.41
CA SER A 394 31.27 23.77 23.67
C SER A 394 30.20 23.29 24.67
N ARG A 395 29.06 22.80 24.18
CA ARG A 395 27.98 22.24 24.99
C ARG A 395 28.21 20.75 25.27
N PRO A 396 27.90 20.25 26.47
CA PRO A 396 28.11 18.85 26.80
C PRO A 396 27.34 17.93 25.81
N PRO A 397 27.90 16.76 25.44
CA PRO A 397 27.25 15.79 24.62
C PRO A 397 25.96 15.36 25.31
N THR A 398 24.82 15.34 24.57
CA THR A 398 23.62 14.64 25.04
C THR A 398 23.93 13.15 25.01
N GLY A 399 23.88 12.48 26.15
CA GLY A 399 24.25 11.06 26.30
C GLY A 399 23.38 10.06 25.50
N THR A 400 22.49 10.52 24.60
CA THR A 400 21.64 9.67 23.80
C THR A 400 22.20 9.54 22.37
N THR A 401 22.76 8.37 22.08
CA THR A 401 23.06 7.98 20.69
C THR A 401 21.74 7.79 19.93
N GLY A 402 21.62 8.37 18.74
CA GLY A 402 20.46 8.16 17.86
C GLY A 402 20.25 6.67 17.54
N PHE A 403 19.01 6.29 17.27
CA PHE A 403 18.68 4.92 16.89
C PHE A 403 19.30 4.54 15.54
N VAL A 404 19.14 5.41 14.55
CA VAL A 404 19.66 5.23 13.20
C VAL A 404 21.18 5.46 13.20
N THR A 405 21.91 4.55 12.58
CA THR A 405 23.36 4.61 12.44
C THR A 405 23.77 4.49 10.98
N TRP A 406 24.94 5.04 10.61
CA TRP A 406 25.43 5.03 9.24
C TRP A 406 25.56 3.59 8.67
N TRP A 407 26.01 2.63 9.48
CA TRP A 407 26.20 1.25 9.02
C TRP A 407 24.87 0.54 8.73
N MET A 408 23.77 0.88 9.44
CA MET A 408 22.43 0.35 9.13
C MET A 408 21.98 0.84 7.75
N ILE A 409 22.13 2.13 7.47
CA ILE A 409 21.81 2.71 6.17
C ILE A 409 22.69 2.10 5.09
N ALA A 410 24.00 2.01 5.33
CA ALA A 410 24.94 1.41 4.38
C ALA A 410 24.57 -0.04 4.04
N LEU A 411 24.23 -0.85 5.04
CA LEU A 411 23.86 -2.26 4.80
C LEU A 411 22.56 -2.40 4.01
N VAL A 412 21.55 -1.58 4.32
CA VAL A 412 20.30 -1.57 3.54
C VAL A 412 20.53 -1.05 2.10
N ALA A 413 21.36 -0.02 1.94
CA ALA A 413 21.73 0.50 0.62
C ALA A 413 22.51 -0.54 -0.21
N VAL A 414 23.48 -1.21 0.40
CA VAL A 414 24.21 -2.31 -0.26
C VAL A 414 23.26 -3.44 -0.61
N GLY A 415 22.34 -3.81 0.29
CA GLY A 415 21.30 -4.80 0.01
C GLY A 415 20.40 -4.40 -1.17
N ALA A 416 19.99 -3.13 -1.23
CA ALA A 416 19.18 -2.62 -2.33
C ALA A 416 19.95 -2.64 -3.67
N VAL A 417 21.21 -2.19 -3.68
CA VAL A 417 22.07 -2.21 -4.89
C VAL A 417 22.36 -3.64 -5.33
N ALA A 418 22.66 -4.54 -4.39
CA ALA A 418 22.91 -5.95 -4.71
C ALA A 418 21.66 -6.62 -5.29
N TRP A 419 20.47 -6.27 -4.77
CA TRP A 419 19.22 -6.82 -5.26
C TRP A 419 18.83 -6.28 -6.64
N THR A 420 18.83 -4.95 -6.83
CA THR A 420 18.41 -4.31 -8.09
C THR A 420 19.46 -4.33 -9.19
N GLY A 421 20.75 -4.53 -8.83
CA GLY A 421 21.87 -4.69 -9.79
C GLY A 421 22.13 -6.16 -10.10
N PRO A 422 23.16 -6.79 -9.49
CA PRO A 422 23.63 -8.12 -9.89
C PRO A 422 22.58 -9.24 -9.73
N ALA A 423 21.60 -9.10 -8.81
CA ALA A 423 20.61 -10.16 -8.58
C ALA A 423 19.45 -10.14 -9.58
N THR A 424 18.95 -8.95 -9.97
CA THR A 424 17.75 -8.83 -10.81
C THR A 424 17.91 -7.98 -12.06
N ASP A 425 18.98 -7.18 -12.14
CA ASP A 425 19.25 -6.25 -13.26
C ASP A 425 18.07 -5.29 -13.58
N THR A 426 17.39 -4.84 -12.54
CA THR A 426 16.21 -3.95 -12.64
C THR A 426 16.52 -2.49 -12.28
N GLY A 427 17.79 -2.15 -12.04
CA GLY A 427 18.23 -0.82 -11.61
C GLY A 427 18.26 0.25 -12.71
N GLY A 428 17.95 -0.09 -13.98
CA GLY A 428 17.99 0.84 -15.12
C GLY A 428 17.08 2.05 -14.93
N GLN A 429 15.86 1.86 -14.45
CA GLN A 429 14.88 2.92 -14.23
C GLN A 429 15.36 3.97 -13.20
N VAL A 430 16.05 3.54 -12.14
CA VAL A 430 16.63 4.46 -11.14
C VAL A 430 17.69 5.35 -11.77
N ARG A 431 18.53 4.81 -12.67
CA ARG A 431 19.53 5.61 -13.40
C ARG A 431 18.88 6.65 -14.29
N VAL A 432 17.80 6.29 -14.99
CA VAL A 432 17.05 7.21 -15.86
C VAL A 432 16.42 8.33 -15.03
N THR A 433 15.73 8.01 -13.92
CA THR A 433 15.10 8.99 -13.03
C THR A 433 16.12 9.94 -12.40
N VAL A 434 17.26 9.42 -11.93
CA VAL A 434 18.36 10.25 -11.37
C VAL A 434 18.97 11.14 -12.44
N ALA A 435 19.27 10.61 -13.64
CA ALA A 435 19.83 11.38 -14.73
C ALA A 435 18.87 12.47 -15.22
N ALA A 436 17.57 12.19 -15.34
CA ALA A 436 16.54 13.17 -15.65
C ALA A 436 16.45 14.27 -14.60
N THR A 437 16.47 13.91 -13.31
CA THR A 437 16.43 14.87 -12.20
C THR A 437 17.64 15.80 -12.22
N VAL A 438 18.85 15.26 -12.39
CA VAL A 438 20.08 16.05 -12.47
C VAL A 438 20.07 16.94 -13.72
N GLY A 439 19.62 16.42 -14.88
CA GLY A 439 19.49 17.16 -16.13
C GLY A 439 18.60 18.39 -15.97
N ASN A 440 17.51 18.25 -15.19
CA ASN A 440 16.54 19.34 -14.97
C ASN A 440 17.00 20.37 -13.93
N LEU A 441 17.68 19.92 -12.87
CA LEU A 441 18.36 20.83 -11.95
C LEU A 441 19.41 21.70 -12.68
N LEU A 442 19.95 21.21 -13.78
CA LEU A 442 20.88 21.96 -14.65
C LEU A 442 20.18 22.77 -15.76
N GLY A 443 18.84 22.93 -15.70
CA GLY A 443 18.09 23.81 -16.59
C GLY A 443 17.82 23.25 -17.99
N LYS A 444 17.96 21.96 -18.23
CA LYS A 444 17.83 21.33 -19.56
C LYS A 444 16.40 21.00 -20.00
N SER A 445 15.39 21.12 -19.13
CA SER A 445 13.97 21.00 -19.50
C SER A 445 13.03 21.60 -18.46
N SER A 446 11.88 22.14 -18.90
CA SER A 446 10.81 22.61 -18.02
C SER A 446 9.86 21.46 -17.74
N ALA A 447 9.80 20.98 -16.49
CA ALA A 447 8.83 19.98 -16.09
C ALA A 447 7.55 20.62 -15.59
N THR A 448 6.43 20.24 -16.16
CA THR A 448 5.08 20.53 -15.62
C THR A 448 4.77 19.51 -14.53
N GLY A 449 4.21 19.96 -13.38
CA GLY A 449 3.85 19.10 -12.25
C GLY A 449 2.68 18.17 -12.57
N SER A 450 2.55 17.07 -11.80
CA SER A 450 1.40 16.18 -11.86
C SER A 450 0.18 16.77 -11.14
N SER A 451 -1.03 16.25 -11.41
CA SER A 451 -2.28 16.64 -10.70
C SER A 451 -2.22 16.36 -9.20
N ASP A 452 -1.36 15.46 -8.75
CA ASP A 452 -1.10 15.15 -7.34
C ASP A 452 -0.65 16.39 -6.54
N THR A 453 -0.04 17.37 -7.21
CA THR A 453 0.39 18.62 -6.58
C THR A 453 -0.70 19.69 -6.54
N ARG A 454 -1.83 19.50 -7.22
CA ARG A 454 -2.93 20.48 -7.32
C ARG A 454 -3.46 20.94 -5.97
N TYR A 455 -3.48 20.06 -4.98
CA TYR A 455 -3.94 20.34 -3.61
C TYR A 455 -2.78 20.67 -2.65
N SER A 456 -1.55 20.75 -3.14
CA SER A 456 -0.39 21.15 -2.34
C SER A 456 -0.39 22.68 -2.13
N LEU A 457 -0.03 23.12 -0.91
CA LEU A 457 0.18 24.55 -0.62
C LEU A 457 1.32 25.18 -1.46
N PHE A 458 2.18 24.35 -2.03
CA PHE A 458 3.36 24.74 -2.81
C PHE A 458 3.32 24.24 -4.25
N GLY A 459 2.17 23.68 -4.70
CA GLY A 459 2.00 23.16 -6.06
C GLY A 459 1.82 24.27 -7.10
N GLY A 460 2.33 24.03 -8.31
CA GLY A 460 2.11 24.89 -9.47
C GLY A 460 0.69 24.79 -10.03
N ALA A 461 0.31 25.73 -10.90
CA ALA A 461 -0.95 25.67 -11.63
C ALA A 461 -1.01 24.40 -12.51
N ALA A 462 -2.12 23.68 -12.45
CA ALA A 462 -2.34 22.50 -13.29
C ALA A 462 -2.47 22.93 -14.77
N VAL A 463 -1.82 22.20 -15.67
CA VAL A 463 -1.99 22.36 -17.12
C VAL A 463 -3.38 21.87 -17.52
N SER A 464 -4.06 22.57 -18.43
CA SER A 464 -5.39 22.13 -18.87
C SER A 464 -5.31 20.78 -19.60
N ALA A 465 -6.41 20.02 -19.57
CA ALA A 465 -6.47 18.72 -20.23
C ALA A 465 -6.26 18.84 -21.75
N GLU A 466 -6.76 19.94 -22.36
CA GLU A 466 -6.56 20.23 -23.79
C GLU A 466 -5.09 20.48 -24.12
N GLN A 467 -4.40 21.28 -23.29
CA GLN A 467 -2.97 21.52 -23.51
C GLN A 467 -2.17 20.22 -23.33
N ARG A 468 -2.53 19.42 -22.34
CA ARG A 468 -1.89 18.12 -22.07
C ARG A 468 -2.09 17.13 -23.22
N LEU A 469 -3.28 17.10 -23.82
CA LEU A 469 -3.54 16.26 -24.99
C LEU A 469 -2.68 16.71 -26.18
N ARG A 470 -2.59 18.00 -26.45
CA ARG A 470 -1.72 18.55 -27.51
C ARG A 470 -0.24 18.21 -27.26
N ASP A 471 0.21 18.39 -26.03
CA ASP A 471 1.61 18.09 -25.66
C ASP A 471 1.91 16.59 -25.81
N TYR A 472 0.95 15.72 -25.48
CA TYR A 472 1.12 14.26 -25.63
C TYR A 472 1.12 13.83 -27.09
N VAL A 473 0.25 14.38 -27.92
CA VAL A 473 0.25 14.16 -29.38
C VAL A 473 1.60 14.56 -29.96
N ALA A 474 2.06 15.79 -29.69
CA ALA A 474 3.36 16.26 -30.17
C ALA A 474 4.54 15.39 -29.68
N PHE A 475 4.51 14.97 -28.43
CA PHE A 475 5.51 14.10 -27.86
C PHE A 475 5.54 12.72 -28.55
N THR A 476 4.37 12.09 -28.75
CA THR A 476 4.29 10.77 -29.43
C THR A 476 4.71 10.87 -30.89
N GLU A 477 4.33 11.94 -31.60
CA GLU A 477 4.75 12.18 -32.98
C GLU A 477 6.28 12.37 -33.10
N GLN A 478 6.87 13.10 -32.16
CA GLN A 478 8.33 13.28 -32.13
C GLN A 478 9.06 11.97 -31.84
N GLN A 479 8.59 11.19 -30.86
CA GLN A 479 9.21 9.92 -30.50
C GLN A 479 9.12 8.87 -31.61
N THR A 480 8.02 8.84 -32.35
CA THR A 480 7.74 7.83 -33.36
C THR A 480 8.11 8.26 -34.78
N GLY A 481 8.84 9.36 -34.95
CA GLY A 481 9.20 9.90 -36.27
C GLY A 481 9.87 8.92 -37.20
N ALA A 482 10.81 8.10 -36.71
CA ALA A 482 11.50 7.10 -37.50
C ALA A 482 10.61 5.91 -37.90
N GLU A 483 9.75 5.43 -36.95
CA GLU A 483 8.79 4.35 -37.24
C GLU A 483 7.70 4.82 -38.20
N ARG A 484 7.30 6.09 -38.10
CA ARG A 484 6.33 6.69 -39.01
C ARG A 484 6.90 6.86 -40.45
N ALA A 485 8.16 7.26 -40.56
CA ALA A 485 8.84 7.34 -41.84
C ALA A 485 8.99 5.98 -42.55
N SER A 486 9.07 4.88 -41.79
CA SER A 486 9.07 3.53 -42.33
C SER A 486 7.67 3.00 -42.70
N GLY A 487 6.59 3.76 -42.47
CA GLY A 487 5.21 3.31 -42.73
C GLY A 487 4.64 2.34 -41.71
N ALA A 488 5.33 2.14 -40.58
CA ALA A 488 4.89 1.21 -39.54
C ALA A 488 3.69 1.72 -38.72
N LEU A 489 3.42 3.03 -38.70
CA LEU A 489 2.34 3.69 -37.97
C LEU A 489 1.29 4.27 -38.93
N LEU A 490 0.08 4.49 -38.42
CA LEU A 490 -0.98 5.09 -39.18
C LEU A 490 -0.58 6.47 -39.74
N PRO A 491 -0.95 6.80 -41.01
CA PRO A 491 -0.55 8.05 -41.64
C PRO A 491 -1.14 9.29 -40.95
N LEU A 492 -0.33 10.35 -40.74
CA LEU A 492 -0.79 11.62 -40.15
C LEU A 492 -2.00 12.26 -40.84
N PRO A 493 -2.12 12.25 -42.21
CA PRO A 493 -3.31 12.78 -42.85
C PRO A 493 -4.61 12.11 -42.42
N VAL A 494 -4.60 10.81 -42.15
CA VAL A 494 -5.76 10.08 -41.63
C VAL A 494 -6.10 10.54 -40.22
N LEU A 495 -5.08 10.68 -39.37
CA LEU A 495 -5.26 11.17 -38.01
C LEU A 495 -5.78 12.63 -37.99
N ALA A 496 -5.28 13.49 -38.87
CA ALA A 496 -5.73 14.87 -39.00
C ALA A 496 -7.19 14.99 -39.46
N GLY A 497 -7.68 14.02 -40.26
CA GLY A 497 -9.08 13.95 -40.68
C GLY A 497 -10.05 13.59 -39.56
N HIS A 498 -9.54 13.06 -38.43
CA HIS A 498 -10.33 12.62 -37.29
C HIS A 498 -9.75 13.16 -35.96
N PRO A 499 -9.89 14.47 -35.67
CA PRO A 499 -9.27 15.12 -34.53
C PRO A 499 -9.80 14.58 -33.20
N MET A 500 -8.90 14.38 -32.24
CA MET A 500 -9.24 14.06 -30.86
C MET A 500 -9.68 15.34 -30.14
N SER A 501 -10.72 15.25 -29.32
CA SER A 501 -11.18 16.34 -28.44
C SER A 501 -11.26 15.85 -27.01
N VAL A 502 -10.83 16.69 -26.07
CA VAL A 502 -10.94 16.39 -24.64
C VAL A 502 -12.41 16.28 -24.23
N VAL A 503 -12.72 15.29 -23.44
CA VAL A 503 -14.02 15.17 -22.77
C VAL A 503 -13.87 15.83 -21.40
N PRO A 504 -14.65 16.89 -21.09
CA PRO A 504 -14.65 17.49 -19.77
C PRO A 504 -15.07 16.44 -18.73
N GLU A 505 -14.44 16.49 -17.57
CA GLU A 505 -14.83 15.65 -16.43
C GLU A 505 -16.32 15.89 -16.14
N SER A 506 -17.17 14.90 -16.41
CA SER A 506 -18.62 15.04 -16.27
C SER A 506 -18.96 15.28 -14.79
N ALA A 507 -19.64 16.37 -14.48
CA ALA A 507 -20.15 16.59 -13.13
C ALA A 507 -21.10 15.43 -12.77
N MET A 508 -20.86 14.79 -11.63
CA MET A 508 -21.75 13.75 -11.12
C MET A 508 -23.16 14.37 -10.91
N PRO A 509 -24.25 13.65 -11.23
CA PRO A 509 -25.59 14.17 -11.00
C PRO A 509 -25.83 14.48 -9.52
N LEU A 510 -26.60 15.54 -9.25
CA LEU A 510 -27.02 15.85 -7.90
C LEU A 510 -28.00 14.80 -7.39
N THR A 511 -27.90 14.47 -6.10
CA THR A 511 -28.94 13.68 -5.42
C THR A 511 -30.18 14.54 -5.18
N GLY A 512 -31.31 13.94 -4.77
CA GLY A 512 -32.50 14.71 -4.39
C GLY A 512 -32.21 15.73 -3.25
N PHE A 513 -31.33 15.39 -2.31
CA PHE A 513 -30.89 16.30 -1.26
C PHE A 513 -29.96 17.38 -1.79
N GLY A 514 -29.01 17.02 -2.67
CA GLY A 514 -28.14 18.01 -3.31
C GLY A 514 -28.93 18.99 -4.19
N ALA A 515 -29.91 18.50 -4.95
CA ALA A 515 -30.82 19.35 -5.75
C ALA A 515 -31.67 20.28 -4.88
N LEU A 516 -32.06 19.87 -3.68
CA LEU A 516 -32.74 20.76 -2.71
C LEU A 516 -31.82 21.89 -2.26
N LEU A 517 -30.55 21.58 -1.93
CA LEU A 517 -29.56 22.58 -1.53
C LEU A 517 -29.23 23.54 -2.69
N ASP A 518 -29.13 23.01 -3.93
CA ASP A 518 -28.88 23.83 -5.11
C ASP A 518 -30.02 24.81 -5.37
N ARG A 519 -31.29 24.38 -5.18
CA ARG A 519 -32.47 25.26 -5.29
C ARG A 519 -32.49 26.43 -4.29
N ILE A 520 -31.89 26.27 -3.11
CA ILE A 520 -31.75 27.34 -2.11
C ILE A 520 -30.48 28.15 -2.28
N GLY A 521 -29.77 27.99 -3.41
CA GLY A 521 -28.62 28.81 -3.80
C GLY A 521 -27.25 28.28 -3.36
N VAL A 522 -27.17 27.01 -2.89
CA VAL A 522 -25.87 26.38 -2.55
C VAL A 522 -25.28 25.75 -3.81
N ASN A 523 -24.16 26.23 -4.31
CA ASN A 523 -23.42 25.56 -5.37
C ASN A 523 -22.79 24.26 -4.83
N VAL A 524 -23.49 23.14 -4.96
CA VAL A 524 -23.10 21.83 -4.39
C VAL A 524 -21.77 21.31 -4.94
N PRO A 525 -21.47 21.33 -6.25
CA PRO A 525 -20.17 20.95 -6.78
C PRO A 525 -19.04 21.83 -6.25
N GLY A 526 -19.24 23.15 -6.24
CA GLY A 526 -18.27 24.11 -5.71
C GLY A 526 -18.02 23.91 -4.20
N PHE A 527 -19.07 23.63 -3.43
CA PHE A 527 -18.97 23.30 -2.00
C PHE A 527 -18.13 22.05 -1.76
N ASN A 528 -18.39 20.94 -2.46
CA ASN A 528 -17.61 19.71 -2.33
C ASN A 528 -16.13 19.92 -2.72
N GLY A 529 -15.85 20.68 -3.79
CA GLY A 529 -14.50 21.05 -4.18
C GLY A 529 -13.77 21.88 -3.14
N LEU A 530 -14.46 22.87 -2.55
CA LEU A 530 -13.91 23.71 -1.47
C LEU A 530 -13.60 22.89 -0.21
N VAL A 531 -14.50 21.98 0.21
CA VAL A 531 -14.28 21.12 1.37
C VAL A 531 -13.06 20.23 1.13
N ARG A 532 -12.91 19.68 -0.06
CA ARG A 532 -11.75 18.86 -0.45
C ARG A 532 -10.44 19.66 -0.38
N GLN A 533 -10.42 20.87 -0.92
CA GLN A 533 -9.26 21.73 -0.87
C GLN A 533 -8.92 22.15 0.56
N ALA A 534 -9.94 22.49 1.36
CA ALA A 534 -9.77 22.82 2.77
C ALA A 534 -9.23 21.62 3.57
N ALA A 535 -9.71 20.40 3.30
CA ALA A 535 -9.21 19.19 3.95
C ALA A 535 -7.71 18.96 3.70
N ALA A 536 -7.26 19.13 2.43
CA ALA A 536 -5.84 19.04 2.08
C ALA A 536 -5.00 20.12 2.78
N GLY A 537 -5.45 21.37 2.76
CA GLY A 537 -4.77 22.47 3.44
C GLY A 537 -4.69 22.29 4.96
N VAL A 538 -5.77 21.84 5.58
CA VAL A 538 -5.80 21.53 7.03
C VAL A 538 -4.79 20.44 7.39
N LEU A 539 -4.72 19.34 6.65
CA LEU A 539 -3.77 18.27 6.92
C LEU A 539 -2.31 18.73 6.81
N GLN A 540 -1.98 19.50 5.78
CA GLN A 540 -0.63 20.06 5.60
C GLN A 540 -0.29 21.07 6.71
N LEU A 541 -1.21 21.95 7.06
CA LEU A 541 -1.02 22.92 8.15
C LEU A 541 -0.86 22.24 9.51
N LEU A 542 -1.68 21.22 9.82
CA LEU A 542 -1.56 20.44 11.06
C LEU A 542 -0.21 19.73 11.16
N LEU A 543 0.35 19.25 10.05
CA LEU A 543 1.66 18.62 10.03
C LEU A 543 2.76 19.63 10.38
N LEU A 544 2.79 20.78 9.69
CA LEU A 544 3.79 21.82 9.93
C LEU A 544 3.71 22.40 11.34
N VAL A 545 2.50 22.79 11.76
CA VAL A 545 2.25 23.30 13.12
C VAL A 545 2.60 22.27 14.18
N GLY A 546 2.27 21.00 13.95
CA GLY A 546 2.54 19.92 14.89
C GLY A 546 4.02 19.68 15.11
N LEU A 547 4.83 19.68 14.04
CA LEU A 547 6.27 19.51 14.13
C LEU A 547 6.92 20.71 14.86
N VAL A 548 6.54 21.94 14.49
CA VAL A 548 7.03 23.18 15.16
C VAL A 548 6.63 23.18 16.64
N ALA A 549 5.38 22.90 16.96
CA ALA A 549 4.90 22.89 18.33
C ALA A 549 5.56 21.81 19.18
N ALA A 550 5.76 20.60 18.65
CA ALA A 550 6.44 19.52 19.35
C ALA A 550 7.92 19.83 19.61
N THR A 551 8.54 20.63 18.76
CA THR A 551 9.96 20.99 18.87
C THR A 551 10.19 22.20 19.79
N PHE A 552 9.37 23.24 19.65
CA PHE A 552 9.65 24.57 20.26
C PHE A 552 8.64 25.03 21.31
N ALA A 553 7.40 24.48 21.35
CA ALA A 553 6.39 24.98 22.27
C ALA A 553 6.72 24.66 23.75
N ARG A 554 6.51 25.65 24.64
CA ARG A 554 6.67 25.51 26.08
C ARG A 554 5.65 24.54 26.68
N ARG A 555 4.38 24.60 26.24
CA ARG A 555 3.31 23.67 26.61
C ARG A 555 3.09 22.67 25.48
N ARG A 556 3.67 21.49 25.58
CA ARG A 556 3.63 20.45 24.55
C ARG A 556 2.47 19.49 24.82
N THR A 557 1.73 19.15 23.78
CA THR A 557 0.66 18.13 23.84
C THR A 557 1.26 16.73 24.04
N PHE A 558 2.46 16.46 23.52
CA PHE A 558 3.28 15.30 23.84
C PHE A 558 4.77 15.63 23.66
N ARG A 559 5.62 14.86 24.33
CA ARG A 559 7.09 14.99 24.19
C ARG A 559 7.57 13.94 23.21
N ALA A 560 7.78 14.33 21.96
CA ALA A 560 8.32 13.43 20.96
C ALA A 560 9.78 13.05 21.28
N PRO A 561 10.15 11.76 21.18
CA PRO A 561 11.54 11.35 21.26
C PRO A 561 12.37 11.98 20.15
N PRO A 562 13.67 12.26 20.39
CA PRO A 562 14.55 12.88 19.38
C PRO A 562 14.58 12.11 18.05
N ASP A 563 14.60 10.79 18.08
CA ASP A 563 14.61 9.95 16.87
C ASP A 563 13.33 10.11 16.06
N GLN A 564 12.17 10.26 16.73
CA GLN A 564 10.90 10.50 16.03
C GLN A 564 10.88 11.88 15.36
N ILE A 565 11.39 12.91 16.03
CA ILE A 565 11.51 14.25 15.44
C ILE A 565 12.41 14.19 14.20
N ARG A 566 13.57 13.53 14.26
CA ARG A 566 14.51 13.41 13.16
C ARG A 566 13.91 12.68 11.96
N LEU A 567 13.27 11.53 12.20
CA LEU A 567 12.59 10.75 11.15
C LEU A 567 11.44 11.51 10.52
N THR A 568 10.61 12.20 11.33
CA THR A 568 9.54 13.07 10.84
C THR A 568 10.09 14.22 10.00
N THR A 569 11.15 14.88 10.46
CA THR A 569 11.80 15.95 9.68
C THR A 569 12.37 15.38 8.38
N GLY A 570 12.99 14.19 8.41
CA GLY A 570 13.47 13.51 7.21
C GLY A 570 12.36 13.23 6.19
N ALA A 571 11.25 12.69 6.66
CA ALA A 571 10.07 12.43 5.81
C ALA A 571 9.44 13.72 5.26
N LEU A 572 9.42 14.80 6.06
CA LEU A 572 8.89 16.10 5.62
C LEU A 572 9.80 16.79 4.59
N VAL A 573 11.12 16.74 4.80
CA VAL A 573 12.09 17.26 3.80
C VAL A 573 11.96 16.48 2.49
N LEU A 574 11.86 15.15 2.56
CA LEU A 574 11.64 14.32 1.37
C LEU A 574 10.34 14.70 0.65
N LEU A 575 9.24 14.87 1.39
CA LEU A 575 7.96 15.29 0.83
C LEU A 575 8.08 16.67 0.16
N GLY A 576 8.79 17.61 0.79
CA GLY A 576 9.09 18.92 0.20
C GLY A 576 9.88 18.81 -1.11
N VAL A 577 10.90 17.95 -1.15
CA VAL A 577 11.68 17.69 -2.37
C VAL A 577 10.81 17.12 -3.48
N LEU A 578 9.95 16.14 -3.19
CA LEU A 578 9.02 15.56 -4.16
C LEU A 578 7.99 16.58 -4.67
N THR A 579 7.58 17.54 -3.82
CA THR A 579 6.64 18.59 -4.21
C THR A 579 7.30 19.66 -5.11
N VAL A 580 8.57 19.98 -4.83
CA VAL A 580 9.31 21.03 -5.57
C VAL A 580 9.95 20.48 -6.86
N LEU A 581 10.27 19.19 -6.89
CA LEU A 581 10.85 18.50 -8.05
C LEU A 581 9.79 17.59 -8.70
N PRO A 582 8.95 18.10 -9.62
CA PRO A 582 7.79 17.38 -10.16
C PRO A 582 8.12 16.05 -10.83
N GLN A 583 9.32 15.91 -11.37
CA GLN A 583 9.74 14.68 -12.03
C GLN A 583 9.89 13.50 -11.09
N LEU A 584 10.36 13.72 -9.86
CA LEU A 584 10.41 12.70 -8.83
C LEU A 584 9.00 12.29 -8.38
N SER A 585 8.01 13.20 -8.51
CA SER A 585 6.62 12.94 -8.16
C SER A 585 5.87 12.13 -9.22
N VAL A 586 6.30 12.14 -10.49
CA VAL A 586 5.68 11.33 -11.55
C VAL A 586 5.85 9.83 -11.28
N ASP A 587 7.04 9.43 -10.84
CA ASP A 587 7.33 8.00 -10.62
C ASP A 587 6.73 7.44 -9.31
N TYR A 588 6.58 8.27 -8.26
CA TYR A 588 6.11 7.78 -6.96
C TYR A 588 4.79 8.38 -6.47
N GLY A 589 4.42 9.58 -6.91
CA GLY A 589 3.27 10.33 -6.43
C GLY A 589 3.46 10.96 -5.05
N VAL A 590 3.14 12.27 -4.94
CA VAL A 590 3.27 13.02 -3.68
C VAL A 590 2.30 12.49 -2.62
N LEU A 591 1.09 12.08 -3.03
CA LEU A 591 0.08 11.53 -2.11
C LEU A 591 0.53 10.21 -1.50
N ARG A 592 1.17 9.32 -2.27
CA ARG A 592 1.76 8.07 -1.76
C ARG A 592 2.90 8.34 -0.78
N ALA A 593 3.76 9.32 -1.09
CA ALA A 593 4.81 9.75 -0.17
C ALA A 593 4.26 10.33 1.13
N PHE A 594 3.16 11.08 1.07
CA PHE A 594 2.47 11.60 2.25
C PHE A 594 1.89 10.45 3.09
N GLN A 595 1.23 9.46 2.48
CA GLN A 595 0.72 8.27 3.17
C GLN A 595 1.85 7.48 3.88
N GLN A 596 2.99 7.28 3.20
CA GLN A 596 4.18 6.69 3.82
C GLN A 596 4.69 7.55 4.98
N GLY A 597 4.73 8.85 4.79
CA GLY A 597 5.13 9.82 5.80
C GLY A 597 4.26 9.80 7.05
N LEU A 598 2.96 9.53 6.93
CA LEU A 598 2.05 9.40 8.07
C LEU A 598 2.47 8.30 9.06
N ILE A 599 3.24 7.29 8.64
CA ILE A 599 3.83 6.31 9.56
C ILE A 599 4.79 7.00 10.55
N PHE A 600 5.45 8.09 10.15
CA PHE A 600 6.40 8.85 10.96
C PHE A 600 5.74 10.04 11.66
N PHE A 601 4.93 10.82 10.93
CA PHE A 601 4.46 12.13 11.40
C PHE A 601 2.98 12.19 11.85
N ALA A 602 2.21 11.10 11.77
CA ALA A 602 0.82 11.10 12.26
C ALA A 602 0.66 11.59 13.72
N PRO A 603 1.58 11.30 14.68
CA PRO A 603 1.44 11.84 16.05
C PRO A 603 1.57 13.37 16.12
N PHE A 604 2.29 13.99 15.18
CA PHE A 604 2.41 15.45 15.12
C PHE A 604 1.13 16.08 14.58
N VAL A 605 0.51 15.49 13.55
CA VAL A 605 -0.81 15.88 13.02
C VAL A 605 -1.89 15.78 14.12
N ALA A 606 -1.92 14.62 14.82
CA ALA A 606 -2.85 14.40 15.92
C ALA A 606 -2.65 15.36 17.10
N ALA A 607 -1.38 15.63 17.46
CA ALA A 607 -1.06 16.57 18.52
C ALA A 607 -1.41 18.01 18.13
N ALA A 608 -1.17 18.40 16.86
CA ALA A 608 -1.55 19.71 16.36
C ALA A 608 -3.07 19.92 16.37
N SER A 609 -3.84 18.91 15.95
CA SER A 609 -5.30 19.01 15.98
C SER A 609 -5.84 19.23 17.40
N VAL A 610 -5.28 18.56 18.40
CA VAL A 610 -5.63 18.82 19.82
C VAL A 610 -5.15 20.20 20.26
N TRP A 611 -3.94 20.61 19.88
CA TRP A 611 -3.37 21.90 20.24
C TRP A 611 -4.11 23.08 19.59
N SER A 612 -4.68 22.90 18.40
CA SER A 612 -5.49 23.93 17.73
C SER A 612 -6.69 24.39 18.54
N PHE A 613 -7.20 23.52 19.42
CA PHE A 613 -8.32 23.84 20.32
C PHE A 613 -7.89 24.11 21.76
N ARG A 614 -6.63 24.48 22.02
CA ARG A 614 -6.04 24.66 23.36
C ARG A 614 -6.70 25.74 24.23
N TRP A 615 -7.48 26.62 23.63
CA TRP A 615 -8.29 27.62 24.35
C TRP A 615 -9.50 27.02 25.09
N THR A 616 -9.82 25.76 24.81
CA THR A 616 -10.86 25.01 25.50
C THR A 616 -10.28 24.10 26.58
N THR A 617 -11.13 23.42 27.32
CA THR A 617 -10.65 22.38 28.27
C THR A 617 -9.96 21.23 27.52
N THR A 618 -9.00 20.57 28.15
CA THR A 618 -8.27 19.44 27.56
C THR A 618 -9.23 18.34 27.05
N ARG A 619 -10.31 18.08 27.77
CA ARG A 619 -11.31 17.08 27.34
C ARG A 619 -12.06 17.51 26.09
N LEU A 620 -12.40 18.78 25.99
CA LEU A 620 -13.11 19.34 24.84
C LEU A 620 -12.17 19.45 23.63
N SER A 621 -10.91 19.89 23.82
CA SER A 621 -9.90 19.92 22.75
C SER A 621 -9.72 18.56 22.06
N VAL A 622 -9.64 17.47 22.86
CA VAL A 622 -9.53 16.11 22.32
C VAL A 622 -10.81 15.66 21.60
N ARG A 623 -12.00 16.08 22.06
CA ARG A 623 -13.28 15.79 21.39
C ARG A 623 -13.41 16.55 20.07
N LEU A 624 -12.99 17.82 20.03
CA LEU A 624 -13.01 18.63 18.83
C LEU A 624 -12.02 18.10 17.79
N ALA A 625 -10.82 17.70 18.21
CA ALA A 625 -9.85 17.03 17.33
C ALA A 625 -10.40 15.71 16.76
N PHE A 626 -11.13 14.94 17.58
CA PHE A 626 -11.82 13.75 17.10
C PHE A 626 -12.93 14.10 16.08
N GLY A 627 -13.73 15.14 16.36
CA GLY A 627 -14.74 15.64 15.41
C GLY A 627 -14.13 16.05 14.08
N LEU A 628 -12.98 16.73 14.11
CA LEU A 628 -12.25 17.14 12.91
C LEU A 628 -11.80 15.92 12.07
N VAL A 629 -11.15 14.93 12.67
CA VAL A 629 -10.70 13.75 11.91
C VAL A 629 -11.88 12.91 11.43
N MET A 630 -13.00 12.87 12.15
CA MET A 630 -14.23 12.21 11.70
C MET A 630 -14.88 12.92 10.51
N ALA A 631 -14.92 14.26 10.54
CA ALA A 631 -15.39 15.05 9.39
C ALA A 631 -14.53 14.80 8.16
N LEU A 632 -13.19 14.82 8.32
CA LEU A 632 -12.27 14.46 7.25
C LEU A 632 -12.48 13.02 6.76
N PHE A 633 -12.67 12.07 7.65
CA PHE A 633 -12.93 10.68 7.28
C PHE A 633 -14.21 10.54 6.43
N LEU A 634 -15.32 11.12 6.87
CA LEU A 634 -16.61 11.04 6.17
C LEU A 634 -16.59 11.75 4.81
N ASP A 635 -15.90 12.89 4.70
CA ASP A 635 -15.76 13.60 3.43
C ASP A 635 -14.82 12.84 2.48
N LEU A 636 -13.61 12.53 2.94
CA LEU A 636 -12.58 11.91 2.10
C LEU A 636 -12.92 10.49 1.67
N THR A 637 -13.66 9.71 2.47
CA THR A 637 -14.20 8.41 2.02
C THR A 637 -15.40 8.54 1.06
N GLY A 638 -15.92 9.75 0.86
CA GLY A 638 -16.96 10.02 -0.11
C GLY A 638 -18.38 9.89 0.42
N VAL A 639 -18.60 9.79 1.73
CA VAL A 639 -19.97 9.80 2.31
C VAL A 639 -20.67 11.12 1.98
N VAL A 640 -19.99 12.26 2.20
CA VAL A 640 -20.56 13.59 1.93
C VAL A 640 -20.82 13.81 0.43
N PRO A 641 -19.84 13.59 -0.48
CA PRO A 641 -20.10 13.68 -1.92
C PRO A 641 -21.20 12.73 -2.43
N THR A 642 -21.30 11.52 -1.88
CA THR A 642 -22.35 10.57 -2.28
C THR A 642 -23.74 11.00 -1.82
N LEU A 643 -23.85 11.65 -0.66
CA LEU A 643 -25.12 12.17 -0.16
C LEU A 643 -25.58 13.42 -0.91
N LEU A 644 -24.67 14.27 -1.35
CA LEU A 644 -24.97 15.53 -2.05
C LEU A 644 -25.04 15.36 -3.58
N GLY A 645 -24.21 14.49 -4.14
CA GLY A 645 -23.94 14.45 -5.59
C GLY A 645 -23.03 15.59 -6.04
N GLY A 646 -22.91 15.78 -7.35
CA GLY A 646 -22.17 16.87 -7.97
C GLY A 646 -20.64 16.76 -7.89
N TYR A 647 -20.10 15.75 -7.23
CA TYR A 647 -18.67 15.53 -7.06
C TYR A 647 -18.34 14.03 -6.89
N PRO A 648 -17.28 13.50 -7.53
CA PRO A 648 -16.92 12.09 -7.40
C PRO A 648 -16.42 11.77 -5.98
N ALA A 649 -16.92 10.67 -5.42
CA ALA A 649 -16.38 10.10 -4.20
C ALA A 649 -14.97 9.54 -4.46
N GLN A 650 -14.07 9.63 -3.49
CA GLN A 650 -12.73 9.03 -3.61
C GLN A 650 -12.80 7.49 -3.56
N LEU A 651 -13.61 6.92 -2.66
CA LEU A 651 -13.99 5.52 -2.76
C LEU A 651 -14.96 5.33 -3.93
N GLN A 652 -14.79 4.23 -4.65
CA GLN A 652 -15.63 3.87 -5.79
C GLN A 652 -17.02 3.40 -5.35
N LEU A 653 -17.88 4.34 -4.93
CA LEU A 653 -19.23 4.10 -4.43
C LEU A 653 -20.30 4.10 -5.53
N ALA A 654 -19.91 4.22 -6.80
CA ALA A 654 -20.77 4.23 -7.97
C ALA A 654 -20.16 3.41 -9.12
N ASN A 655 -21.01 3.00 -10.08
CA ASN A 655 -20.62 2.36 -11.34
C ASN A 655 -20.57 3.38 -12.48
N SER A 656 -19.93 4.51 -12.23
CA SER A 656 -19.77 5.61 -13.18
C SER A 656 -18.60 6.51 -12.76
N GLY A 657 -18.15 7.35 -13.69
CA GLY A 657 -17.07 8.29 -13.50
C GLY A 657 -15.75 7.77 -14.06
N GLN A 658 -14.82 8.70 -14.30
CA GLN A 658 -13.55 8.45 -14.97
C GLN A 658 -12.78 7.27 -14.40
N TYR A 659 -12.70 7.15 -13.08
CA TYR A 659 -11.99 6.06 -12.42
C TYR A 659 -12.63 4.69 -12.72
N TYR A 660 -13.96 4.58 -12.70
CA TYR A 660 -14.67 3.36 -13.08
C TYR A 660 -14.38 2.98 -14.52
N ASP A 661 -14.44 3.96 -15.43
CA ASP A 661 -14.23 3.75 -16.86
C ASP A 661 -12.79 3.31 -17.20
N ILE A 662 -11.81 3.77 -16.42
CA ILE A 662 -10.39 3.45 -16.66
C ILE A 662 -10.00 2.08 -16.07
N TYR A 663 -10.41 1.79 -14.85
CA TYR A 663 -9.80 0.71 -14.07
C TYR A 663 -10.67 -0.53 -13.91
N TYR A 664 -11.96 -0.45 -14.24
CA TYR A 664 -12.84 -1.61 -14.13
C TYR A 664 -12.71 -2.51 -15.36
N VAL A 665 -12.49 -3.79 -15.09
CA VAL A 665 -12.47 -4.83 -16.13
C VAL A 665 -13.86 -5.44 -16.22
N HIS A 666 -14.49 -5.30 -17.37
CA HIS A 666 -15.80 -5.88 -17.67
C HIS A 666 -15.66 -7.30 -18.22
N PRO A 667 -16.71 -8.15 -18.12
CA PRO A 667 -16.71 -9.48 -18.72
C PRO A 667 -16.41 -9.48 -20.23
N GLU A 668 -16.87 -8.43 -20.93
CA GLU A 668 -16.67 -8.22 -22.36
C GLU A 668 -15.19 -7.98 -22.68
N ASP A 669 -14.52 -7.13 -21.89
CA ASP A 669 -13.07 -6.86 -22.00
C ASP A 669 -12.27 -8.16 -21.84
N ARG A 670 -12.61 -8.94 -20.81
CA ARG A 670 -11.94 -10.22 -20.54
C ARG A 670 -12.18 -11.25 -21.65
N SER A 671 -13.40 -11.30 -22.20
CA SER A 671 -13.75 -12.21 -23.28
C SER A 671 -13.00 -11.85 -24.56
N ALA A 672 -12.93 -10.56 -24.89
CA ALA A 672 -12.18 -10.05 -26.03
C ALA A 672 -10.66 -10.29 -25.87
N ALA A 673 -10.12 -10.01 -24.69
CA ALA A 673 -8.68 -10.27 -24.41
C ALA A 673 -8.36 -11.77 -24.49
N ARG A 674 -9.22 -12.66 -24.02
CA ARG A 674 -9.04 -14.11 -24.14
C ARG A 674 -9.09 -14.54 -25.61
N TRP A 675 -10.10 -14.08 -26.36
CA TRP A 675 -10.23 -14.38 -27.77
C TRP A 675 -8.98 -13.94 -28.55
N LEU A 676 -8.41 -12.78 -28.21
CA LEU A 676 -7.20 -12.26 -28.80
C LEU A 676 -5.98 -13.10 -28.43
N GLY A 677 -5.81 -13.44 -27.16
CA GLY A 677 -4.67 -14.24 -26.65
C GLY A 677 -4.61 -15.66 -27.20
N GLU A 678 -5.75 -16.23 -27.64
CA GLU A 678 -5.76 -17.53 -28.34
C GLU A 678 -5.27 -17.46 -29.79
N ARG A 679 -5.16 -16.27 -30.39
CA ARG A 679 -4.89 -16.03 -31.82
C ARG A 679 -3.63 -15.25 -32.11
N THR A 680 -3.07 -14.62 -31.12
CA THR A 680 -1.88 -13.77 -31.30
C THR A 680 -0.99 -13.76 -30.07
N SER A 681 0.26 -13.36 -30.24
CA SER A 681 1.18 -13.11 -29.13
C SER A 681 0.90 -11.73 -28.49
N ALA A 682 1.30 -11.55 -27.24
CA ALA A 682 1.18 -10.26 -26.55
C ALA A 682 1.97 -9.13 -27.25
N THR A 683 2.97 -9.48 -28.05
CA THR A 683 3.78 -8.52 -28.82
C THR A 683 3.04 -7.89 -30.00
N ASP A 684 1.96 -8.49 -30.45
CA ASP A 684 1.17 -8.01 -31.58
C ASP A 684 0.05 -7.06 -31.16
N VAL A 685 -0.26 -7.00 -29.85
CA VAL A 685 -1.19 -6.02 -29.25
C VAL A 685 -0.39 -4.79 -28.83
N ARG A 686 -0.76 -3.64 -29.36
CA ARG A 686 -0.06 -2.37 -29.12
C ARG A 686 -0.97 -1.32 -28.51
N ASP A 687 -0.39 -0.17 -28.21
CA ASP A 687 -1.11 0.97 -27.65
C ASP A 687 -2.34 1.35 -28.50
N THR A 688 -3.42 1.69 -27.85
CA THR A 688 -4.67 2.12 -28.49
C THR A 688 -4.71 3.63 -28.76
N PHE A 689 -3.72 4.41 -28.27
CA PHE A 689 -3.66 5.85 -28.54
C PHE A 689 -3.42 6.09 -30.04
N PRO A 690 -4.26 6.88 -30.71
CA PRO A 690 -4.31 6.95 -32.18
C PRO A 690 -2.97 7.19 -32.87
N THR A 691 -2.12 8.06 -32.31
CA THR A 691 -0.79 8.35 -32.88
C THR A 691 0.23 7.22 -32.69
N LEU A 692 -0.04 6.23 -31.87
CA LEU A 692 0.82 5.08 -31.57
C LEU A 692 0.32 3.79 -32.25
N VAL A 693 -0.84 3.82 -32.90
CA VAL A 693 -1.42 2.66 -33.57
C VAL A 693 -0.57 2.29 -34.79
N ARG A 694 -0.10 1.03 -34.81
CA ARG A 694 0.65 0.46 -35.92
C ARG A 694 -0.30 -0.10 -36.99
N THR A 695 0.15 -0.06 -38.24
CA THR A 695 -0.58 -0.62 -39.39
C THR A 695 -0.83 -2.12 -39.26
N ASP A 696 0.12 -2.85 -38.67
CA ASP A 696 0.15 -4.31 -38.51
C ASP A 696 -0.33 -4.82 -37.15
N SER A 697 -0.68 -3.95 -36.19
CA SER A 697 -1.08 -4.35 -34.83
C SER A 697 -2.57 -4.62 -34.68
N TYR A 698 -2.91 -5.41 -33.67
CA TYR A 698 -4.28 -5.48 -33.13
C TYR A 698 -4.53 -4.29 -32.22
N VAL A 699 -5.75 -3.76 -32.28
CA VAL A 699 -6.23 -2.69 -31.38
C VAL A 699 -7.46 -3.22 -30.64
N LEU A 700 -7.35 -3.37 -29.33
CA LEU A 700 -8.45 -3.78 -28.45
C LEU A 700 -9.08 -2.52 -27.83
N LEU A 701 -10.35 -2.29 -28.14
CA LEU A 701 -11.16 -1.23 -27.53
C LEU A 701 -11.99 -1.81 -26.38
N SER A 702 -11.87 -1.18 -25.21
CA SER A 702 -12.51 -1.57 -23.97
C SER A 702 -13.96 -1.10 -23.87
N TYR A 703 -14.64 -1.57 -22.81
CA TYR A 703 -16.04 -1.26 -22.52
C TYR A 703 -16.33 0.25 -22.54
N ALA A 704 -15.52 1.05 -21.85
CA ALA A 704 -15.71 2.51 -21.84
C ALA A 704 -15.61 3.14 -23.24
N THR A 705 -14.65 2.68 -24.05
CA THR A 705 -14.46 3.20 -25.41
C THR A 705 -15.63 2.82 -26.31
N VAL A 706 -16.11 1.56 -26.23
CA VAL A 706 -17.22 1.10 -27.08
C VAL A 706 -18.53 1.76 -26.69
N HIS A 707 -18.85 1.88 -25.38
CA HIS A 707 -20.13 2.42 -24.92
C HIS A 707 -20.24 3.94 -24.92
N LYS A 708 -19.11 4.63 -24.56
CA LYS A 708 -19.12 6.09 -24.39
C LYS A 708 -18.43 6.84 -25.53
N GLY A 709 -17.70 6.13 -26.38
CA GLY A 709 -16.84 6.74 -27.39
C GLY A 709 -15.65 7.49 -26.77
N GLU A 710 -15.22 7.10 -25.57
CA GLU A 710 -14.21 7.80 -24.80
C GLU A 710 -13.05 6.88 -24.47
N ALA A 711 -11.83 7.42 -24.53
CA ALA A 711 -10.63 6.73 -24.06
C ALA A 711 -9.83 7.66 -23.16
N THR A 712 -9.01 7.07 -22.27
CA THR A 712 -8.16 7.83 -21.36
C THR A 712 -6.70 7.47 -21.61
N ALA A 713 -5.87 8.48 -21.78
CA ALA A 713 -4.42 8.36 -21.80
C ALA A 713 -3.79 9.04 -20.58
N PHE A 714 -2.59 8.58 -20.22
CA PHE A 714 -1.82 9.15 -19.12
C PHE A 714 -0.57 9.84 -19.67
N TYR A 715 -0.38 11.07 -19.28
CA TYR A 715 0.84 11.81 -19.64
C TYR A 715 1.36 12.59 -18.45
N ARG A 716 2.62 12.36 -18.09
CA ARG A 716 3.30 12.99 -16.95
C ARG A 716 2.56 12.81 -15.61
N GLY A 717 1.96 11.62 -15.42
CA GLY A 717 1.25 11.26 -14.19
C GLY A 717 -0.22 11.70 -14.11
N ASP A 718 -0.73 12.40 -15.13
CA ASP A 718 -2.12 12.87 -15.17
C ASP A 718 -2.92 12.15 -16.25
N ALA A 719 -4.17 11.83 -15.91
CA ALA A 719 -5.14 11.27 -16.84
C ALA A 719 -5.77 12.38 -17.71
N MET A 720 -6.04 12.07 -18.96
CA MET A 720 -6.82 12.89 -19.88
C MET A 720 -7.77 12.01 -20.67
N THR A 721 -9.07 12.27 -20.56
CA THR A 721 -10.10 11.57 -21.30
C THR A 721 -10.40 12.35 -22.57
N TYR A 722 -10.48 11.63 -23.68
CA TYR A 722 -10.74 12.22 -25.00
C TYR A 722 -11.75 11.37 -25.78
N ARG A 723 -12.47 11.97 -26.72
CA ARG A 723 -13.30 11.25 -27.67
C ARG A 723 -12.42 10.42 -28.59
N TYR A 724 -12.70 9.14 -28.62
CA TYR A 724 -11.92 8.21 -29.44
C TYR A 724 -12.30 8.35 -30.91
N PRO A 725 -11.32 8.58 -31.82
CA PRO A 725 -11.61 8.81 -33.24
C PRO A 725 -11.81 7.47 -33.98
N PHE A 726 -12.97 6.83 -33.83
CA PHE A 726 -13.28 5.55 -34.47
C PHE A 726 -13.06 5.56 -35.99
N GLY A 727 -13.36 6.69 -36.64
CA GLY A 727 -13.14 6.83 -38.10
C GLY A 727 -11.71 6.57 -38.54
N VAL A 728 -10.72 6.73 -37.66
CA VAL A 728 -9.31 6.35 -37.95
C VAL A 728 -9.21 4.83 -38.13
N LEU A 729 -9.80 4.06 -37.20
CA LEU A 729 -9.75 2.59 -37.29
C LEU A 729 -10.63 2.06 -38.41
N ASP A 730 -11.81 2.61 -38.60
CA ASP A 730 -12.74 2.20 -39.65
C ASP A 730 -12.18 2.46 -41.08
N ALA A 731 -11.33 3.50 -41.24
CA ALA A 731 -10.63 3.82 -42.47
C ALA A 731 -9.37 2.99 -42.75
N THR A 732 -8.76 2.41 -41.70
CA THR A 732 -7.40 1.84 -41.83
C THR A 732 -7.29 0.37 -41.41
N LYS A 733 -8.30 -0.16 -40.72
CA LYS A 733 -8.30 -1.52 -40.16
C LYS A 733 -9.63 -2.22 -40.32
N ASN A 734 -9.62 -3.53 -40.27
CA ASN A 734 -10.82 -4.35 -40.26
C ASN A 734 -11.27 -4.66 -38.83
N LYS A 735 -12.53 -4.48 -38.52
CA LYS A 735 -13.13 -4.93 -37.27
C LYS A 735 -13.34 -6.44 -37.34
N ILE A 736 -12.57 -7.19 -36.54
CA ILE A 736 -12.53 -8.66 -36.56
C ILE A 736 -13.22 -9.31 -35.37
N TYR A 737 -13.54 -8.52 -34.34
CA TYR A 737 -14.33 -8.95 -33.18
C TYR A 737 -15.21 -7.78 -32.72
N SER A 738 -16.42 -8.09 -32.34
CA SER A 738 -17.36 -7.13 -31.78
C SER A 738 -18.28 -7.82 -30.77
N SER A 739 -18.46 -7.23 -29.63
CA SER A 739 -19.45 -7.56 -28.61
C SER A 739 -20.13 -6.28 -28.13
N ASP A 740 -21.09 -6.40 -27.21
CA ASP A 740 -21.79 -5.23 -26.66
C ASP A 740 -20.85 -4.26 -25.91
N GLY A 741 -19.67 -4.71 -25.45
CA GLY A 741 -18.76 -3.90 -24.65
C GLY A 741 -17.27 -3.97 -25.07
N ALA A 742 -16.92 -4.67 -26.16
CA ALA A 742 -15.55 -4.70 -26.63
C ALA A 742 -15.47 -4.87 -28.14
N ALA A 743 -14.43 -4.27 -28.77
CA ALA A 743 -14.16 -4.43 -30.19
C ALA A 743 -12.67 -4.63 -30.45
N ILE A 744 -12.32 -5.44 -31.45
CA ILE A 744 -10.94 -5.63 -31.87
C ILE A 744 -10.83 -5.33 -33.35
N TYR A 745 -9.84 -4.52 -33.69
CA TYR A 745 -9.46 -4.15 -35.05
C TYR A 745 -8.08 -4.71 -35.41
N ARG A 746 -7.89 -5.05 -36.69
CA ARG A 746 -6.61 -5.49 -37.25
C ARG A 746 -6.34 -4.85 -38.61
#